data_f89ceded7cccbceb352159da909b6d6b
#
_entry.id   f89ceded7cccbceb352159da909b6d6b
#
_cell.length_a   1.000
_cell.length_b   1.000
_cell.length_c   1.000
_cell.angle_alpha   90.00
_cell.angle_beta   90.00
_cell.angle_gamma   90.00
#
_symmetry.space_group_name_H-M   'P 1'
#
loop_
_entity.id
_entity.type
_entity.pdbx_description
1 polymer ?
#
loop_
_entity_poly.entity_id
_entity_poly.type
_entity_poly.pdbx_seq_one_letter_code
_entity_poly.pdbx_strand_id
1 'polypeptide(L)'
;MSYFNDNNTRNDLQTAESYLISANHYLEQGTPELALSFYNQAIELNPDNDQIYYKLGQALMQLKRYEDAINAYSKSIQINPNFPWSYNSLGEVLIKLERWEEAIAAYSQFIKFNPNFCWAYFGLGEAFFNLNQIEKSIDYYKRAIDLEPINCWIYIKLGDAFFKLKQQENAIQFYSQAIQLNPNIDWFYGKLAEVFLSQNQLENAIQAYQNAININPQSGYYIAIGKILSQQKLWDLALDYLIKGLQLQPDYHEAYYCISTIFKQNNQPLDAILCEVHHQLPIPLIQKVFNLSDDYFITTPTEKNSTKIPVYLPSNIKLTPPKLIEGSLNPHFQLTSIHFPETFVYSIPQSQVWADTLTSAVLNSENQLITDLSTGSAALLVNSPHFIASRNIGGTVAFLSVKWGENYYHWMFDIIARLDLLLRHFLIEEVDYFVVNRCQFNYEYETLQLLNVPPEKIIESSQNPALKADKIIIPSYSHATSRTPQWACNFLKNLCLNSQENLELLPLERVYLSRSQASYRQVDNEAEVILFLQQFGFTALSLETLSVRQQAYYMANTKVIISPHGAALTNLVFCSPGTQVIEFLMPNWTLSCYWELSNIVGCDYYCLFSEAANANCSPTDGSQNIKVNLDSLLKLMQWARIV
;
A
#
# COMPACT_ATOMS: atom_id res chain seq x y z
N MET A 1 19.00 -2.15 -68.16
CA MET A 1 18.47 -1.66 -66.86
C MET A 1 18.17 -2.76 -65.82
N SER A 2 18.14 -4.04 -66.15
CA SER A 2 17.90 -5.14 -65.16
C SER A 2 19.13 -5.55 -64.34
N TYR A 3 20.34 -5.39 -64.82
CA TYR A 3 21.57 -5.76 -64.11
C TYR A 3 22.00 -4.79 -62.99
N PHE A 4 21.53 -3.56 -62.97
CA PHE A 4 21.83 -2.58 -61.90
C PHE A 4 20.88 -2.70 -60.70
N ASN A 5 19.66 -3.21 -60.86
CA ASN A 5 18.73 -3.44 -59.77
C ASN A 5 19.11 -4.69 -58.93
N ASP A 6 19.63 -5.74 -59.58
CA ASP A 6 20.00 -6.99 -58.87
C ASP A 6 21.21 -6.83 -57.94
N ASN A 7 22.16 -5.96 -58.27
CA ASN A 7 23.34 -5.71 -57.42
C ASN A 7 23.03 -4.82 -56.21
N ASN A 8 22.11 -3.85 -56.30
CA ASN A 8 21.69 -3.04 -55.15
C ASN A 8 20.87 -3.87 -54.16
N THR A 9 19.90 -4.64 -54.64
CA THR A 9 19.10 -5.54 -53.76
C THR A 9 19.95 -6.60 -53.06
N ARG A 10 21.01 -7.09 -53.72
CA ARG A 10 21.93 -8.07 -53.10
C ARG A 10 22.83 -7.43 -52.04
N ASN A 11 23.26 -6.17 -52.20
CA ASN A 11 23.99 -5.42 -51.19
C ASN A 11 23.09 -5.05 -49.98
N ASP A 12 21.85 -4.67 -50.24
CA ASP A 12 20.91 -4.31 -49.17
C ASP A 12 20.57 -5.55 -48.29
N LEU A 13 20.35 -6.71 -48.91
CA LEU A 13 20.12 -7.97 -48.17
C LEU A 13 21.33 -8.39 -47.32
N GLN A 14 22.56 -8.19 -47.85
CA GLN A 14 23.78 -8.52 -47.10
C GLN A 14 24.03 -7.56 -45.95
N THR A 15 23.63 -6.31 -46.10
CA THR A 15 23.66 -5.28 -45.03
C THR A 15 22.56 -5.54 -43.97
N ALA A 16 21.34 -5.94 -44.36
CA ALA A 16 20.27 -6.33 -43.46
C ALA A 16 20.66 -7.53 -42.57
N GLU A 17 21.36 -8.50 -43.17
CA GLU A 17 21.85 -9.66 -42.43
C GLU A 17 22.93 -9.29 -41.40
N SER A 18 23.81 -8.33 -41.73
CA SER A 18 24.80 -7.79 -40.79
C SER A 18 24.15 -7.06 -39.61
N TYR A 19 23.08 -6.28 -39.87
CA TYR A 19 22.29 -5.64 -38.78
C TYR A 19 21.57 -6.66 -37.93
N LEU A 20 21.01 -7.72 -38.53
CA LEU A 20 20.38 -8.82 -37.78
C LEU A 20 21.36 -9.54 -36.86
N ILE A 21 22.57 -9.82 -37.32
CA ILE A 21 23.63 -10.43 -36.51
C ILE A 21 24.02 -9.51 -35.35
N SER A 22 24.19 -8.22 -35.61
CA SER A 22 24.52 -7.24 -34.57
C SER A 22 23.40 -7.12 -33.54
N ALA A 23 22.14 -7.07 -33.99
CA ALA A 23 20.98 -7.02 -33.11
C ALA A 23 20.88 -8.26 -32.20
N ASN A 24 21.07 -9.46 -32.78
CA ASN A 24 21.09 -10.71 -32.03
C ASN A 24 22.20 -10.73 -30.96
N HIS A 25 23.37 -10.23 -31.29
CA HIS A 25 24.49 -10.12 -30.36
C HIS A 25 24.15 -9.19 -29.17
N TYR A 26 23.57 -8.03 -29.41
CA TYR A 26 23.13 -7.13 -28.33
C TYR A 26 22.00 -7.73 -27.49
N LEU A 27 21.09 -8.47 -28.12
CA LEU A 27 20.01 -9.17 -27.38
C LEU A 27 20.58 -10.25 -26.46
N GLU A 28 21.58 -11.03 -26.91
CA GLU A 28 22.28 -12.04 -26.11
C GLU A 28 23.10 -11.42 -24.97
N GLN A 29 23.62 -10.20 -25.16
CA GLN A 29 24.31 -9.46 -24.11
C GLN A 29 23.37 -8.80 -23.08
N GLY A 30 22.05 -8.96 -23.22
CA GLY A 30 21.06 -8.37 -22.31
C GLY A 30 20.87 -6.87 -22.47
N THR A 31 21.14 -6.33 -23.67
CA THR A 31 20.91 -4.91 -24.02
C THR A 31 19.85 -4.77 -25.12
N PRO A 32 18.58 -5.12 -24.82
CA PRO A 32 17.51 -5.17 -25.80
C PRO A 32 17.18 -3.80 -26.42
N GLU A 33 17.44 -2.68 -25.74
CA GLU A 33 17.23 -1.34 -26.27
C GLU A 33 18.13 -1.07 -27.48
N LEU A 34 19.39 -1.48 -27.42
CA LEU A 34 20.33 -1.38 -28.55
C LEU A 34 19.94 -2.32 -29.68
N ALA A 35 19.53 -3.55 -29.34
CA ALA A 35 19.07 -4.53 -30.33
C ALA A 35 17.90 -3.99 -31.17
N LEU A 36 16.93 -3.26 -30.56
CA LEU A 36 15.80 -2.68 -31.27
C LEU A 36 16.21 -1.76 -32.41
N SER A 37 17.24 -0.92 -32.23
CA SER A 37 17.69 -0.01 -33.28
C SER A 37 18.22 -0.76 -34.49
N PHE A 38 18.98 -1.84 -34.27
CA PHE A 38 19.53 -2.67 -35.34
C PHE A 38 18.46 -3.54 -36.01
N TYR A 39 17.47 -4.07 -35.27
CA TYR A 39 16.32 -4.74 -35.89
C TYR A 39 15.53 -3.82 -36.80
N ASN A 40 15.29 -2.56 -36.39
CA ASN A 40 14.58 -1.60 -37.23
C ASN A 40 15.38 -1.29 -38.53
N GLN A 41 16.70 -1.11 -38.44
CA GLN A 41 17.55 -0.94 -39.63
C GLN A 41 17.52 -2.18 -40.55
N ALA A 42 17.49 -3.38 -39.98
CA ALA A 42 17.38 -4.59 -40.77
C ALA A 42 15.99 -4.71 -41.46
N ILE A 43 14.91 -4.27 -40.81
CA ILE A 43 13.55 -4.23 -41.37
C ILE A 43 13.45 -3.24 -42.53
N GLU A 44 14.08 -2.05 -42.43
CA GLU A 44 14.10 -1.05 -43.50
C GLU A 44 14.71 -1.61 -44.79
N LEU A 45 15.72 -2.47 -44.66
CA LEU A 45 16.41 -3.07 -45.81
C LEU A 45 15.79 -4.39 -46.28
N ASN A 46 15.16 -5.14 -45.38
CA ASN A 46 14.53 -6.42 -45.71
C ASN A 46 13.20 -6.60 -44.92
N PRO A 47 12.11 -5.93 -45.35
CA PRO A 47 10.84 -5.93 -44.66
C PRO A 47 10.06 -7.27 -44.75
N ASP A 48 10.45 -8.19 -45.61
CA ASP A 48 9.78 -9.48 -45.83
C ASP A 48 10.51 -10.67 -45.14
N ASN A 49 11.37 -10.39 -44.18
CA ASN A 49 12.06 -11.41 -43.41
C ASN A 49 11.35 -11.69 -42.08
N ASP A 50 10.71 -12.83 -41.96
CA ASP A 50 9.96 -13.29 -40.77
C ASP A 50 10.84 -13.41 -39.52
N GLN A 51 12.11 -13.81 -39.68
CA GLN A 51 13.04 -14.00 -38.56
C GLN A 51 13.41 -12.67 -37.87
N ILE A 52 13.51 -11.56 -38.63
CA ILE A 52 13.78 -10.25 -38.03
C ILE A 52 12.65 -9.85 -37.11
N TYR A 53 11.40 -9.98 -37.57
CA TYR A 53 10.23 -9.66 -36.74
C TYR A 53 10.08 -10.60 -35.52
N TYR A 54 10.38 -11.88 -35.68
CA TYR A 54 10.40 -12.82 -34.56
C TYR A 54 11.41 -12.39 -33.49
N LYS A 55 12.65 -12.06 -33.89
CA LYS A 55 13.70 -11.61 -32.98
C LYS A 55 13.41 -10.25 -32.38
N LEU A 56 12.82 -9.32 -33.15
CA LEU A 56 12.31 -8.04 -32.64
C LEU A 56 11.27 -8.29 -31.53
N GLY A 57 10.32 -9.21 -31.75
CA GLY A 57 9.35 -9.61 -30.74
C GLY A 57 10.00 -10.13 -29.45
N GLN A 58 11.07 -10.92 -29.55
CA GLN A 58 11.83 -11.39 -28.38
C GLN A 58 12.49 -10.23 -27.61
N ALA A 59 13.07 -9.24 -28.30
CA ALA A 59 13.65 -8.06 -27.66
C ALA A 59 12.57 -7.22 -26.95
N LEU A 60 11.42 -7.02 -27.60
CA LEU A 60 10.29 -6.29 -27.04
C LEU A 60 9.69 -7.00 -25.79
N MET A 61 9.71 -8.34 -25.77
CA MET A 61 9.33 -9.14 -24.62
C MET A 61 10.25 -8.90 -23.42
N GLN A 62 11.56 -8.85 -23.63
CA GLN A 62 12.52 -8.54 -22.57
C GLN A 62 12.30 -7.14 -21.99
N LEU A 63 11.88 -6.18 -22.84
CA LEU A 63 11.53 -4.81 -22.45
C LEU A 63 10.12 -4.67 -21.85
N LYS A 64 9.38 -5.77 -21.72
CA LYS A 64 7.97 -5.80 -21.27
C LYS A 64 7.02 -4.96 -22.14
N ARG A 65 7.42 -4.66 -23.40
CA ARG A 65 6.61 -3.97 -24.41
C ARG A 65 5.70 -4.99 -25.11
N TYR A 66 4.73 -5.52 -24.39
CA TYR A 66 3.98 -6.71 -24.79
C TYR A 66 3.11 -6.49 -26.05
N GLU A 67 2.42 -5.36 -26.17
CA GLU A 67 1.59 -5.07 -27.35
C GLU A 67 2.46 -4.92 -28.63
N ASP A 68 3.63 -4.29 -28.51
CA ASP A 68 4.57 -4.19 -29.63
C ASP A 68 5.12 -5.57 -30.03
N ALA A 69 5.36 -6.44 -29.05
CA ALA A 69 5.79 -7.81 -29.29
C ALA A 69 4.71 -8.63 -30.04
N ILE A 70 3.42 -8.47 -29.70
CA ILE A 70 2.30 -9.08 -30.42
C ILE A 70 2.32 -8.64 -31.88
N ASN A 71 2.49 -7.33 -32.15
CA ASN A 71 2.55 -6.80 -33.51
C ASN A 71 3.72 -7.40 -34.30
N ALA A 72 4.89 -7.52 -33.66
CA ALA A 72 6.08 -8.10 -34.29
C ALA A 72 5.88 -9.59 -34.60
N TYR A 73 5.39 -10.40 -33.66
CA TYR A 73 5.11 -11.82 -33.90
C TYR A 73 4.02 -12.03 -34.94
N SER A 74 2.96 -11.22 -34.90
CA SER A 74 1.88 -11.26 -35.91
C SER A 74 2.40 -10.94 -37.31
N LYS A 75 3.34 -9.99 -37.42
CA LYS A 75 3.98 -9.67 -38.70
C LYS A 75 4.87 -10.82 -39.20
N SER A 76 5.64 -11.44 -38.30
CA SER A 76 6.41 -12.66 -38.62
C SER A 76 5.51 -13.78 -39.16
N ILE A 77 4.36 -14.02 -38.51
CA ILE A 77 3.35 -15.01 -38.93
C ILE A 77 2.73 -14.65 -40.29
N GLN A 78 2.45 -13.36 -40.52
CA GLN A 78 1.91 -12.88 -41.79
C GLN A 78 2.88 -13.14 -42.96
N ILE A 79 4.19 -12.96 -42.73
CA ILE A 79 5.24 -13.20 -43.74
C ILE A 79 5.45 -14.70 -43.94
N ASN A 80 5.55 -15.44 -42.85
CA ASN A 80 5.79 -16.88 -42.88
C ASN A 80 4.82 -17.65 -41.95
N PRO A 81 3.63 -18.04 -42.42
CA PRO A 81 2.67 -18.80 -41.62
C PRO A 81 3.18 -20.17 -41.17
N ASN A 82 4.26 -20.68 -41.78
CA ASN A 82 4.85 -21.99 -41.46
C ASN A 82 6.00 -21.88 -40.44
N PHE A 83 6.27 -20.73 -39.85
CA PHE A 83 7.27 -20.58 -38.80
C PHE A 83 6.64 -20.74 -37.41
N PRO A 84 6.76 -21.93 -36.78
CA PRO A 84 5.99 -22.28 -35.57
C PRO A 84 6.33 -21.37 -34.38
N TRP A 85 7.59 -21.01 -34.22
CA TRP A 85 8.07 -20.31 -33.01
C TRP A 85 7.40 -18.94 -32.79
N SER A 86 6.96 -18.27 -33.86
CA SER A 86 6.19 -17.03 -33.73
C SER A 86 4.84 -17.25 -33.09
N TYR A 87 4.16 -18.38 -33.36
CA TYR A 87 2.92 -18.74 -32.68
C TYR A 87 3.13 -19.07 -31.21
N ASN A 88 4.20 -19.79 -30.85
CA ASN A 88 4.50 -20.09 -29.45
C ASN A 88 4.76 -18.81 -28.67
N SER A 89 5.64 -17.95 -29.18
CA SER A 89 5.99 -16.70 -28.51
C SER A 89 4.81 -15.72 -28.45
N LEU A 90 3.95 -15.71 -29.49
CA LEU A 90 2.68 -14.97 -29.45
C LEU A 90 1.78 -15.50 -28.33
N GLY A 91 1.64 -16.82 -28.19
CA GLY A 91 0.89 -17.44 -27.10
C GLY A 91 1.41 -17.04 -25.72
N GLU A 92 2.73 -17.04 -25.53
CA GLU A 92 3.37 -16.63 -24.26
C GLU A 92 3.07 -15.17 -23.88
N VAL A 93 3.11 -14.25 -24.84
CA VAL A 93 2.76 -12.84 -24.61
C VAL A 93 1.30 -12.68 -24.26
N LEU A 94 0.42 -13.37 -24.99
CA LEU A 94 -1.03 -13.31 -24.80
C LEU A 94 -1.45 -13.85 -23.42
N ILE A 95 -0.76 -14.89 -22.91
CA ILE A 95 -0.92 -15.36 -21.52
C ILE A 95 -0.56 -14.24 -20.53
N LYS A 96 0.55 -13.52 -20.74
CA LYS A 96 0.98 -12.42 -19.86
C LYS A 96 0.02 -11.23 -19.85
N LEU A 97 -0.72 -11.03 -20.94
CA LEU A 97 -1.74 -9.98 -21.07
C LEU A 97 -3.16 -10.49 -20.77
N GLU A 98 -3.30 -11.72 -20.27
CA GLU A 98 -4.59 -12.36 -19.94
C GLU A 98 -5.56 -12.44 -21.12
N ARG A 99 -5.03 -12.47 -22.37
CA ARG A 99 -5.81 -12.63 -23.62
C ARG A 99 -5.94 -14.11 -23.96
N TRP A 100 -6.73 -14.83 -23.14
CA TRP A 100 -6.76 -16.27 -23.09
C TRP A 100 -7.22 -16.95 -24.38
N GLU A 101 -8.30 -16.46 -25.03
CA GLU A 101 -8.83 -17.04 -26.27
C GLU A 101 -7.83 -16.92 -27.41
N GLU A 102 -7.13 -15.81 -27.50
CA GLU A 102 -6.11 -15.59 -28.52
C GLU A 102 -4.86 -16.46 -28.25
N ALA A 103 -4.49 -16.63 -26.99
CA ALA A 103 -3.42 -17.54 -26.61
C ALA A 103 -3.73 -18.99 -27.01
N ILE A 104 -4.98 -19.44 -26.80
CA ILE A 104 -5.45 -20.77 -27.24
C ILE A 104 -5.32 -20.90 -28.76
N ALA A 105 -5.71 -19.88 -29.53
CA ALA A 105 -5.59 -19.90 -30.98
C ALA A 105 -4.12 -20.03 -31.42
N ALA A 106 -3.23 -19.25 -30.82
CA ALA A 106 -1.81 -19.26 -31.13
C ALA A 106 -1.15 -20.62 -30.80
N TYR A 107 -1.31 -21.12 -29.57
CA TYR A 107 -0.76 -22.42 -29.19
C TYR A 107 -1.37 -23.58 -29.98
N SER A 108 -2.66 -23.51 -30.33
CA SER A 108 -3.31 -24.52 -31.16
C SER A 108 -2.73 -24.58 -32.58
N GLN A 109 -2.27 -23.46 -33.13
CA GLN A 109 -1.52 -23.49 -34.40
C GLN A 109 -0.11 -24.05 -34.18
N PHE A 110 0.59 -23.67 -33.13
CA PHE A 110 1.93 -24.17 -32.84
C PHE A 110 1.99 -25.69 -32.73
N ILE A 111 1.07 -26.32 -31.99
CA ILE A 111 1.05 -27.78 -31.80
C ILE A 111 0.77 -28.59 -33.08
N LYS A 112 0.17 -27.98 -34.13
CA LYS A 112 0.03 -28.66 -35.43
C LYS A 112 1.39 -28.92 -36.09
N PHE A 113 2.35 -28.03 -35.86
CA PHE A 113 3.73 -28.14 -36.35
C PHE A 113 4.61 -28.93 -35.39
N ASN A 114 4.43 -28.73 -34.10
CA ASN A 114 5.26 -29.28 -33.03
C ASN A 114 4.41 -30.03 -31.97
N PRO A 115 3.87 -31.22 -32.28
CA PRO A 115 2.94 -31.92 -31.41
C PRO A 115 3.55 -32.51 -30.15
N ASN A 116 4.88 -32.49 -30.02
CA ASN A 116 5.60 -33.02 -28.86
C ASN A 116 6.27 -31.93 -28.01
N PHE A 117 5.80 -30.69 -28.11
CA PHE A 117 6.34 -29.58 -27.31
C PHE A 117 5.50 -29.35 -26.05
N CYS A 118 5.99 -29.78 -24.91
CA CYS A 118 5.31 -29.78 -23.61
C CYS A 118 4.75 -28.40 -23.23
N TRP A 119 5.54 -27.34 -23.38
CA TRP A 119 5.18 -26.00 -22.92
C TRP A 119 3.97 -25.38 -23.67
N ALA A 120 3.73 -25.77 -24.90
CA ALA A 120 2.53 -25.33 -25.61
C ALA A 120 1.25 -25.95 -25.02
N TYR A 121 1.31 -27.22 -24.64
CA TYR A 121 0.21 -27.87 -23.93
C TYR A 121 0.02 -27.30 -22.54
N PHE A 122 1.11 -26.98 -21.85
CA PHE A 122 1.05 -26.26 -20.57
C PHE A 122 0.37 -24.90 -20.72
N GLY A 123 0.75 -24.09 -21.71
CA GLY A 123 0.15 -22.80 -22.02
C GLY A 123 -1.35 -22.90 -22.36
N LEU A 124 -1.74 -23.93 -23.14
CA LEU A 124 -3.17 -24.23 -23.38
C LEU A 124 -3.89 -24.56 -22.08
N GLY A 125 -3.28 -25.38 -21.21
CA GLY A 125 -3.81 -25.70 -19.90
C GLY A 125 -4.04 -24.45 -19.05
N GLU A 126 -3.07 -23.52 -19.01
CA GLU A 126 -3.21 -22.23 -18.30
C GLU A 126 -4.33 -21.36 -18.87
N ALA A 127 -4.41 -21.22 -20.18
CA ALA A 127 -5.45 -20.43 -20.82
C ALA A 127 -6.86 -20.99 -20.54
N PHE A 128 -7.06 -22.30 -20.66
CA PHE A 128 -8.34 -22.93 -20.34
C PHE A 128 -8.68 -22.87 -18.85
N PHE A 129 -7.70 -22.97 -17.96
CA PHE A 129 -7.88 -22.81 -16.52
C PHE A 129 -8.42 -21.43 -16.16
N ASN A 130 -7.85 -20.37 -16.73
CA ASN A 130 -8.26 -18.99 -16.47
C ASN A 130 -9.61 -18.64 -17.12
N LEU A 131 -9.95 -19.27 -18.24
CA LEU A 131 -11.32 -19.21 -18.82
C LEU A 131 -12.34 -20.05 -18.05
N ASN A 132 -11.97 -20.62 -16.89
CA ASN A 132 -12.82 -21.49 -16.08
C ASN A 132 -13.30 -22.78 -16.80
N GLN A 133 -12.59 -23.22 -17.85
CA GLN A 133 -12.81 -24.48 -18.54
C GLN A 133 -11.90 -25.57 -17.98
N ILE A 134 -12.14 -25.91 -16.71
CA ILE A 134 -11.18 -26.66 -15.87
C ILE A 134 -10.94 -28.08 -16.38
N GLU A 135 -11.97 -28.77 -16.88
CA GLU A 135 -11.84 -30.14 -17.43
C GLU A 135 -10.90 -30.14 -18.64
N LYS A 136 -11.02 -29.16 -19.53
CA LYS A 136 -10.09 -29.05 -20.67
C LYS A 136 -8.66 -28.74 -20.20
N SER A 137 -8.52 -27.86 -19.21
CA SER A 137 -7.19 -27.55 -18.66
C SER A 137 -6.49 -28.81 -18.14
N ILE A 138 -7.23 -29.68 -17.43
CA ILE A 138 -6.74 -30.97 -16.93
C ILE A 138 -6.22 -31.84 -18.07
N ASP A 139 -6.99 -31.95 -19.17
CA ASP A 139 -6.59 -32.77 -20.32
C ASP A 139 -5.27 -32.26 -20.94
N TYR A 140 -5.13 -30.95 -21.08
CA TYR A 140 -3.91 -30.33 -21.61
C TYR A 140 -2.72 -30.46 -20.65
N TYR A 141 -2.91 -30.29 -19.34
CA TYR A 141 -1.85 -30.52 -18.35
C TYR A 141 -1.41 -32.00 -18.31
N LYS A 142 -2.34 -32.96 -18.40
CA LYS A 142 -1.99 -34.37 -18.50
C LYS A 142 -1.17 -34.65 -19.76
N ARG A 143 -1.55 -34.06 -20.89
CA ARG A 143 -0.77 -34.19 -22.12
C ARG A 143 0.63 -33.60 -21.99
N ALA A 144 0.79 -32.49 -21.26
CA ALA A 144 2.10 -31.92 -20.96
C ALA A 144 2.93 -32.86 -20.07
N ILE A 145 2.33 -33.50 -19.06
CA ILE A 145 3.00 -34.51 -18.20
C ILE A 145 3.46 -35.73 -18.99
N ASP A 146 2.62 -36.23 -19.95
CA ASP A 146 3.02 -37.36 -20.81
C ASP A 146 4.30 -37.06 -21.60
N LEU A 147 4.54 -35.77 -21.92
CA LEU A 147 5.73 -35.33 -22.66
C LEU A 147 6.93 -35.04 -21.73
N GLU A 148 6.70 -34.46 -20.56
CA GLU A 148 7.75 -34.13 -19.57
C GLU A 148 7.32 -34.56 -18.15
N PRO A 149 7.42 -35.86 -17.79
CA PRO A 149 6.94 -36.37 -16.52
C PRO A 149 7.74 -35.94 -15.30
N ILE A 150 8.90 -35.30 -15.47
CA ILE A 150 9.74 -34.81 -14.38
C ILE A 150 9.56 -33.31 -14.08
N ASN A 151 8.60 -32.64 -14.73
CA ASN A 151 8.38 -31.21 -14.59
C ASN A 151 7.39 -30.90 -13.44
N CYS A 152 7.89 -30.53 -12.27
CA CYS A 152 7.08 -30.27 -11.08
C CYS A 152 6.02 -29.17 -11.26
N TRP A 153 6.28 -28.19 -12.13
CA TRP A 153 5.35 -27.06 -12.37
C TRP A 153 4.03 -27.50 -12.99
N ILE A 154 4.05 -28.53 -13.85
CA ILE A 154 2.83 -29.05 -14.48
C ILE A 154 1.96 -29.76 -13.44
N TYR A 155 2.59 -30.50 -12.54
CA TYR A 155 1.88 -31.21 -11.45
C TYR A 155 1.20 -30.22 -10.49
N ILE A 156 1.85 -29.10 -10.15
CA ILE A 156 1.24 -28.05 -9.32
C ILE A 156 0.00 -27.49 -9.99
N LYS A 157 0.07 -27.13 -11.29
CA LYS A 157 -1.08 -26.58 -12.03
C LYS A 157 -2.20 -27.60 -12.19
N LEU A 158 -1.86 -28.85 -12.38
CA LEU A 158 -2.86 -29.93 -12.40
C LEU A 158 -3.51 -30.11 -11.03
N GLY A 159 -2.76 -30.00 -9.95
CA GLY A 159 -3.28 -29.96 -8.59
C GLY A 159 -4.23 -28.78 -8.35
N ASP A 160 -3.86 -27.56 -8.78
CA ASP A 160 -4.73 -26.38 -8.73
C ASP A 160 -6.05 -26.61 -9.49
N ALA A 161 -6.00 -27.25 -10.66
CA ALA A 161 -7.19 -27.56 -11.45
C ALA A 161 -8.12 -28.55 -10.74
N PHE A 162 -7.58 -29.61 -10.15
CA PHE A 162 -8.39 -30.55 -9.36
C PHE A 162 -8.94 -29.92 -8.07
N PHE A 163 -8.17 -29.06 -7.41
CA PHE A 163 -8.64 -28.34 -6.24
C PHE A 163 -9.83 -27.42 -6.58
N LYS A 164 -9.76 -26.72 -7.72
CA LYS A 164 -10.86 -25.88 -8.22
C LYS A 164 -12.13 -26.68 -8.53
N LEU A 165 -11.99 -27.92 -8.99
CA LEU A 165 -13.12 -28.87 -9.14
C LEU A 165 -13.58 -29.52 -7.81
N LYS A 166 -13.00 -29.14 -6.67
CA LYS A 166 -13.25 -29.75 -5.35
C LYS A 166 -12.90 -31.25 -5.29
N GLN A 167 -12.01 -31.71 -6.17
CA GLN A 167 -11.47 -33.07 -6.17
C GLN A 167 -10.20 -33.13 -5.32
N GLN A 168 -10.35 -33.04 -4.01
CA GLN A 168 -9.29 -32.81 -3.06
C GLN A 168 -8.25 -33.94 -3.03
N GLU A 169 -8.67 -35.21 -3.12
CA GLU A 169 -7.74 -36.36 -3.16
C GLU A 169 -6.80 -36.29 -4.37
N ASN A 170 -7.32 -35.95 -5.53
CA ASN A 170 -6.52 -35.76 -6.73
C ASN A 170 -5.56 -34.56 -6.57
N ALA A 171 -6.03 -33.46 -6.00
CA ALA A 171 -5.17 -32.31 -5.73
C ALA A 171 -4.00 -32.67 -4.79
N ILE A 172 -4.28 -33.38 -3.68
CA ILE A 172 -3.24 -33.88 -2.76
C ILE A 172 -2.22 -34.76 -3.50
N GLN A 173 -2.71 -35.70 -4.33
CA GLN A 173 -1.85 -36.57 -5.10
C GLN A 173 -0.86 -35.78 -6.00
N PHE A 174 -1.36 -34.83 -6.77
CA PHE A 174 -0.55 -34.07 -7.71
C PHE A 174 0.37 -33.06 -7.02
N TYR A 175 -0.06 -32.40 -5.96
CA TYR A 175 0.83 -31.57 -5.16
C TYR A 175 1.94 -32.39 -4.49
N SER A 176 1.62 -33.59 -3.99
CA SER A 176 2.63 -34.48 -3.42
C SER A 176 3.66 -34.96 -4.47
N GLN A 177 3.22 -35.21 -5.70
CA GLN A 177 4.13 -35.55 -6.81
C GLN A 177 5.03 -34.36 -7.16
N ALA A 178 4.51 -33.14 -7.20
CA ALA A 178 5.32 -31.94 -7.42
C ALA A 178 6.39 -31.78 -6.33
N ILE A 179 6.02 -31.97 -5.07
CA ILE A 179 6.92 -31.92 -3.90
C ILE A 179 8.00 -33.02 -4.00
N GLN A 180 7.65 -34.25 -4.41
CA GLN A 180 8.63 -35.33 -4.60
C GLN A 180 9.66 -34.99 -5.69
N LEU A 181 9.23 -34.33 -6.77
CA LEU A 181 10.13 -33.89 -7.84
C LEU A 181 11.01 -32.71 -7.43
N ASN A 182 10.50 -31.78 -6.65
CA ASN A 182 11.28 -30.67 -6.10
C ASN A 182 10.83 -30.31 -4.68
N PRO A 183 11.47 -30.87 -3.64
CA PRO A 183 11.09 -30.68 -2.25
C PRO A 183 11.52 -29.33 -1.67
N ASN A 184 12.29 -28.51 -2.39
CA ASN A 184 12.87 -27.26 -1.88
C ASN A 184 12.05 -26.02 -2.24
N ILE A 185 10.78 -26.18 -2.62
CA ILE A 185 9.86 -25.08 -2.96
C ILE A 185 8.80 -24.99 -1.88
N ASP A 186 8.88 -23.96 -1.03
CA ASP A 186 8.03 -23.75 0.14
C ASP A 186 6.54 -23.66 -0.20
N TRP A 187 6.18 -22.91 -1.21
CA TRP A 187 4.77 -22.69 -1.54
C TRP A 187 4.05 -23.92 -2.11
N PHE A 188 4.78 -24.97 -2.55
CA PHE A 188 4.16 -26.27 -2.87
C PHE A 188 3.52 -26.89 -1.62
N TYR A 189 4.21 -26.81 -0.48
CA TYR A 189 3.68 -27.26 0.80
C TYR A 189 2.53 -26.36 1.28
N GLY A 190 2.61 -25.05 0.98
CA GLY A 190 1.49 -24.12 1.23
C GLY A 190 0.22 -24.54 0.51
N LYS A 191 0.31 -24.87 -0.79
CA LYS A 191 -0.82 -25.41 -1.57
C LYS A 191 -1.38 -26.70 -1.00
N LEU A 192 -0.50 -27.64 -0.62
CA LEU A 192 -0.92 -28.88 0.01
C LEU A 192 -1.64 -28.64 1.35
N ALA A 193 -1.16 -27.70 2.16
CA ALA A 193 -1.77 -27.32 3.40
C ALA A 193 -3.20 -26.73 3.22
N GLU A 194 -3.40 -25.88 2.19
CA GLU A 194 -4.71 -25.33 1.83
C GLU A 194 -5.74 -26.44 1.53
N VAL A 195 -5.33 -27.51 0.83
CA VAL A 195 -6.21 -28.64 0.55
C VAL A 195 -6.54 -29.39 1.84
N PHE A 196 -5.55 -29.67 2.70
CA PHE A 196 -5.80 -30.30 4.00
C PHE A 196 -6.75 -29.47 4.87
N LEU A 197 -6.63 -28.14 4.86
CA LEU A 197 -7.57 -27.25 5.56
C LEU A 197 -9.00 -27.40 5.01
N SER A 198 -9.16 -27.47 3.69
CA SER A 198 -10.46 -27.62 3.05
C SER A 198 -11.15 -28.96 3.40
N GLN A 199 -10.36 -29.97 3.80
CA GLN A 199 -10.83 -31.26 4.30
C GLN A 199 -10.92 -31.30 5.85
N ASN A 200 -10.66 -30.20 6.55
CA ASN A 200 -10.57 -30.14 8.01
C ASN A 200 -9.51 -31.09 8.61
N GLN A 201 -8.47 -31.41 7.84
CA GLN A 201 -7.31 -32.23 8.28
C GLN A 201 -6.26 -31.31 8.90
N LEU A 202 -6.56 -30.78 10.10
CA LEU A 202 -5.80 -29.69 10.71
C LEU A 202 -4.35 -30.07 11.02
N GLU A 203 -4.08 -31.28 11.48
CA GLU A 203 -2.73 -31.78 11.79
C GLU A 203 -1.86 -31.88 10.53
N ASN A 204 -2.42 -32.40 9.45
CA ASN A 204 -1.73 -32.49 8.16
C ASN A 204 -1.43 -31.10 7.59
N ALA A 205 -2.37 -30.15 7.74
CA ALA A 205 -2.16 -28.77 7.32
C ALA A 205 -1.02 -28.09 8.10
N ILE A 206 -1.00 -28.25 9.44
CA ILE A 206 0.09 -27.73 10.28
C ILE A 206 1.43 -28.32 9.84
N GLN A 207 1.51 -29.63 9.64
CA GLN A 207 2.75 -30.28 9.23
C GLN A 207 3.24 -29.78 7.86
N ALA A 208 2.33 -29.56 6.91
CA ALA A 208 2.67 -29.02 5.61
C ALA A 208 3.19 -27.57 5.71
N TYR A 209 2.53 -26.70 6.47
CA TYR A 209 3.04 -25.34 6.71
C TYR A 209 4.38 -25.33 7.46
N GLN A 210 4.62 -26.25 8.39
CA GLN A 210 5.93 -26.38 9.06
C GLN A 210 7.02 -26.76 8.08
N ASN A 211 6.74 -27.66 7.12
CA ASN A 211 7.67 -27.99 6.05
C ASN A 211 7.97 -26.77 5.17
N ALA A 212 6.96 -25.97 4.84
CA ALA A 212 7.15 -24.72 4.11
C ALA A 212 8.04 -23.73 4.88
N ILE A 213 7.81 -23.56 6.19
CA ILE A 213 8.61 -22.70 7.09
C ILE A 213 10.07 -23.16 7.15
N ASN A 214 10.33 -24.46 7.19
CA ASN A 214 11.68 -24.99 7.24
C ASN A 214 12.50 -24.68 5.97
N ILE A 215 11.82 -24.51 4.83
CA ILE A 215 12.45 -24.12 3.57
C ILE A 215 12.62 -22.62 3.49
N ASN A 216 11.55 -21.88 3.72
CA ASN A 216 11.50 -20.43 3.61
C ASN A 216 10.50 -19.87 4.64
N PRO A 217 10.98 -19.32 5.76
CA PRO A 217 10.12 -18.79 6.83
C PRO A 217 9.41 -17.52 6.38
N GLN A 218 8.15 -17.65 5.96
CA GLN A 218 7.27 -16.53 5.58
C GLN A 218 6.19 -16.31 6.64
N SER A 219 5.84 -15.04 6.88
CA SER A 219 4.82 -14.61 7.84
C SER A 219 3.49 -15.36 7.65
N GLY A 220 3.02 -15.49 6.41
CA GLY A 220 1.75 -16.15 6.08
C GLY A 220 1.62 -17.57 6.62
N TYR A 221 2.69 -18.37 6.58
CA TYR A 221 2.67 -19.75 7.09
C TYR A 221 2.55 -19.82 8.61
N TYR A 222 3.28 -18.94 9.30
CA TYR A 222 3.16 -18.84 10.76
C TYR A 222 1.74 -18.43 11.19
N ILE A 223 1.16 -17.45 10.50
CA ILE A 223 -0.19 -16.96 10.78
C ILE A 223 -1.23 -18.05 10.49
N ALA A 224 -1.06 -18.80 9.39
CA ALA A 224 -1.94 -19.91 9.05
C ALA A 224 -1.95 -20.99 10.17
N ILE A 225 -0.77 -21.37 10.68
CA ILE A 225 -0.67 -22.29 11.81
C ILE A 225 -1.33 -21.69 13.06
N GLY A 226 -1.05 -20.42 13.38
CA GLY A 226 -1.63 -19.73 14.52
C GLY A 226 -3.17 -19.69 14.47
N LYS A 227 -3.75 -19.49 13.27
CA LYS A 227 -5.22 -19.55 13.06
C LYS A 227 -5.78 -20.95 13.33
N ILE A 228 -5.13 -21.98 12.83
CA ILE A 228 -5.55 -23.39 13.07
C ILE A 228 -5.52 -23.70 14.56
N LEU A 229 -4.43 -23.37 15.25
CA LEU A 229 -4.27 -23.60 16.68
C LEU A 229 -5.28 -22.81 17.52
N SER A 230 -5.62 -21.60 17.09
CA SER A 230 -6.66 -20.77 17.70
C SER A 230 -8.05 -21.43 17.59
N GLN A 231 -8.37 -22.05 16.44
CA GLN A 231 -9.61 -22.84 16.29
C GLN A 231 -9.65 -24.06 17.21
N GLN A 232 -8.51 -24.68 17.46
CA GLN A 232 -8.34 -25.79 18.40
C GLN A 232 -8.29 -25.33 19.87
N LYS A 233 -8.40 -24.03 20.16
CA LYS A 233 -8.28 -23.41 21.49
C LYS A 233 -6.93 -23.65 22.19
N LEU A 234 -5.89 -23.89 21.43
CA LEU A 234 -4.51 -23.99 21.88
C LEU A 234 -3.86 -22.59 21.91
N TRP A 235 -4.40 -21.74 22.83
CA TRP A 235 -4.16 -20.29 22.82
C TRP A 235 -2.69 -19.88 22.91
N ASP A 236 -1.93 -20.46 23.85
CA ASP A 236 -0.52 -20.12 24.06
C ASP A 236 0.31 -20.46 22.81
N LEU A 237 0.08 -21.63 22.24
CA LEU A 237 0.79 -22.06 21.04
C LEU A 237 0.37 -21.24 19.81
N ALA A 238 -0.91 -20.88 19.71
CA ALA A 238 -1.42 -19.99 18.67
C ALA A 238 -0.74 -18.61 18.74
N LEU A 239 -0.62 -18.03 19.94
CA LEU A 239 0.07 -16.75 20.16
C LEU A 239 1.54 -16.82 19.73
N ASP A 240 2.26 -17.89 20.07
CA ASP A 240 3.66 -18.07 19.70
C ASP A 240 3.84 -18.04 18.16
N TYR A 241 2.97 -18.73 17.43
CA TYR A 241 3.03 -18.73 15.96
C TYR A 241 2.63 -17.37 15.36
N LEU A 242 1.52 -16.77 15.84
CA LEU A 242 1.06 -15.46 15.36
C LEU A 242 2.13 -14.37 15.58
N ILE A 243 2.79 -14.39 16.73
CA ILE A 243 3.86 -13.41 17.04
C ILE A 243 5.08 -13.63 16.15
N LYS A 244 5.50 -14.88 15.91
CA LYS A 244 6.57 -15.17 14.94
C LYS A 244 6.23 -14.65 13.55
N GLY A 245 4.97 -14.78 13.12
CA GLY A 245 4.51 -14.19 11.86
C GLY A 245 4.63 -12.66 11.86
N LEU A 246 4.23 -12.00 12.94
CA LEU A 246 4.36 -10.55 13.10
C LEU A 246 5.81 -10.06 13.23
N GLN A 247 6.72 -10.87 13.76
CA GLN A 247 8.15 -10.55 13.77
C GLN A 247 8.74 -10.45 12.36
N LEU A 248 8.23 -11.29 11.43
CA LEU A 248 8.63 -11.27 10.03
C LEU A 248 7.92 -10.17 9.25
N GLN A 249 6.66 -9.89 9.57
CA GLN A 249 5.84 -8.88 8.91
C GLN A 249 4.95 -8.17 9.92
N PRO A 250 5.41 -7.07 10.54
CA PRO A 250 4.70 -6.35 11.61
C PRO A 250 3.36 -5.72 11.20
N ASP A 251 3.13 -5.49 9.92
CA ASP A 251 1.92 -4.90 9.34
C ASP A 251 0.86 -5.93 8.93
N TYR A 252 1.03 -7.20 9.29
CA TYR A 252 0.07 -8.24 8.94
C TYR A 252 -1.19 -8.17 9.82
N HIS A 253 -2.16 -7.33 9.41
CA HIS A 253 -3.37 -7.00 10.20
C HIS A 253 -4.19 -8.20 10.65
N GLU A 254 -4.27 -9.25 9.83
CA GLU A 254 -5.02 -10.46 10.17
C GLU A 254 -4.48 -11.17 11.42
N ALA A 255 -3.17 -11.12 11.67
CA ALA A 255 -2.58 -11.68 12.87
C ALA A 255 -3.04 -10.96 14.13
N TYR A 256 -3.10 -9.63 14.11
CA TYR A 256 -3.63 -8.85 15.24
C TYR A 256 -5.11 -9.15 15.51
N TYR A 257 -5.90 -9.35 14.45
CA TYR A 257 -7.29 -9.75 14.59
C TYR A 257 -7.43 -11.14 15.24
N CYS A 258 -6.59 -12.09 14.85
CA CYS A 258 -6.55 -13.42 15.48
C CYS A 258 -6.17 -13.34 16.96
N ILE A 259 -5.14 -12.55 17.31
CA ILE A 259 -4.70 -12.31 18.68
C ILE A 259 -5.82 -11.63 19.49
N SER A 260 -6.48 -10.59 18.91
CA SER A 260 -7.66 -9.97 19.54
C SER A 260 -8.75 -10.98 19.88
N THR A 261 -9.03 -11.90 18.95
CA THR A 261 -10.02 -12.96 19.19
C THR A 261 -9.64 -13.85 20.36
N ILE A 262 -8.35 -14.20 20.50
CA ILE A 262 -7.84 -14.97 21.64
C ILE A 262 -8.05 -14.17 22.95
N PHE A 263 -7.73 -12.89 22.97
CA PHE A 263 -7.91 -12.04 24.15
C PHE A 263 -9.39 -11.86 24.51
N LYS A 264 -10.29 -11.73 23.53
CA LYS A 264 -11.75 -11.70 23.77
C LYS A 264 -12.24 -12.98 24.46
N GLN A 265 -11.77 -14.14 24.02
CA GLN A 265 -12.11 -15.43 24.62
C GLN A 265 -11.55 -15.60 26.05
N ASN A 266 -10.43 -14.94 26.35
CA ASN A 266 -9.78 -14.96 27.66
C ASN A 266 -10.26 -13.83 28.60
N ASN A 267 -11.36 -13.14 28.30
CA ASN A 267 -11.89 -12.00 29.06
C ASN A 267 -10.89 -10.83 29.25
N GLN A 268 -10.08 -10.54 28.25
CA GLN A 268 -9.12 -9.44 28.21
C GLN A 268 -9.54 -8.39 27.17
N PRO A 269 -10.63 -7.64 27.37
CA PRO A 269 -11.20 -6.77 26.34
C PRO A 269 -10.30 -5.59 25.97
N LEU A 270 -9.50 -5.07 26.90
CA LEU A 270 -8.58 -3.96 26.62
C LEU A 270 -7.43 -4.40 25.71
N ASP A 271 -6.85 -5.56 25.97
CA ASP A 271 -5.79 -6.13 25.13
C ASP A 271 -6.33 -6.49 23.74
N ALA A 272 -7.58 -6.96 23.66
CA ALA A 272 -8.26 -7.22 22.41
C ALA A 272 -8.43 -5.95 21.57
N ILE A 273 -8.87 -4.84 22.20
CA ILE A 273 -8.99 -3.53 21.53
C ILE A 273 -7.62 -3.03 21.06
N LEU A 274 -6.58 -3.16 21.89
CA LEU A 274 -5.23 -2.77 21.54
C LEU A 274 -4.76 -3.46 20.24
N CYS A 275 -5.01 -4.76 20.13
CA CYS A 275 -4.65 -5.52 18.93
C CYS A 275 -5.53 -5.16 17.72
N GLU A 276 -6.86 -5.12 17.88
CA GLU A 276 -7.80 -5.00 16.77
C GLU A 276 -7.85 -3.59 16.17
N VAL A 277 -7.80 -2.56 17.04
CA VAL A 277 -7.94 -1.15 16.64
C VAL A 277 -6.59 -0.48 16.39
N HIS A 278 -5.64 -0.75 17.26
CA HIS A 278 -4.33 -0.07 17.23
C HIS A 278 -3.24 -0.89 16.54
N HIS A 279 -3.49 -2.18 16.23
CA HIS A 279 -2.51 -3.12 15.69
C HIS A 279 -1.22 -3.14 16.54
N GLN A 280 -1.38 -3.22 17.85
CA GLN A 280 -0.31 -3.27 18.83
C GLN A 280 -0.47 -4.50 19.72
N LEU A 281 0.64 -5.09 20.14
CA LEU A 281 0.63 -6.16 21.12
C LEU A 281 0.73 -5.59 22.54
N PRO A 282 0.02 -6.15 23.52
CA PRO A 282 0.19 -5.79 24.92
C PRO A 282 1.64 -5.98 25.39
N ILE A 283 2.18 -5.02 26.14
CA ILE A 283 3.55 -5.07 26.68
C ILE A 283 3.82 -6.37 27.46
N PRO A 284 2.93 -6.85 28.36
CA PRO A 284 3.16 -8.11 29.07
C PRO A 284 3.34 -9.32 28.16
N LEU A 285 2.63 -9.35 27.03
CA LEU A 285 2.80 -10.41 26.04
C LEU A 285 4.16 -10.34 25.36
N ILE A 286 4.62 -9.15 24.98
CA ILE A 286 5.93 -8.93 24.39
C ILE A 286 7.04 -9.32 25.37
N GLN A 287 6.95 -8.90 26.63
CA GLN A 287 7.91 -9.26 27.68
C GLN A 287 8.02 -10.78 27.84
N LYS A 288 6.89 -11.48 27.91
CA LYS A 288 6.84 -12.94 28.03
C LYS A 288 7.51 -13.64 26.84
N VAL A 289 7.20 -13.20 25.62
CA VAL A 289 7.68 -13.85 24.38
C VAL A 289 9.17 -13.65 24.15
N PHE A 290 9.67 -12.45 24.41
CA PHE A 290 11.08 -12.09 24.19
C PHE A 290 11.95 -12.23 25.45
N ASN A 291 11.36 -12.68 26.56
CA ASN A 291 12.04 -12.81 27.87
C ASN A 291 12.73 -11.49 28.29
N LEU A 292 11.99 -10.37 28.16
CA LEU A 292 12.49 -9.05 28.50
C LEU A 292 12.27 -8.76 30.00
N SER A 293 13.19 -8.01 30.58
CA SER A 293 13.07 -7.51 31.96
C SER A 293 11.98 -6.44 32.08
N ASP A 294 11.44 -6.23 33.28
CA ASP A 294 10.39 -5.24 33.54
C ASP A 294 10.87 -3.79 33.26
N ASP A 295 12.17 -3.53 33.38
CA ASP A 295 12.79 -2.24 33.14
C ASP A 295 13.14 -1.98 31.66
N TYR A 296 12.91 -2.92 30.75
CA TYR A 296 13.14 -2.73 29.30
C TYR A 296 12.22 -1.65 28.69
N PHE A 297 10.99 -1.55 29.18
CA PHE A 297 10.02 -0.56 28.75
C PHE A 297 9.98 0.59 29.76
N ILE A 298 10.36 1.77 29.32
CA ILE A 298 10.30 2.99 30.11
C ILE A 298 9.31 3.97 29.48
N THR A 299 8.58 4.71 30.30
CA THR A 299 7.65 5.75 29.82
C THR A 299 8.39 7.05 29.53
N THR A 300 9.42 7.35 30.30
CA THR A 300 10.20 8.59 30.21
C THR A 300 11.69 8.28 30.15
N PRO A 301 12.49 9.10 29.45
CA PRO A 301 13.95 8.97 29.46
C PRO A 301 14.54 9.05 30.86
N THR A 302 15.48 8.16 31.19
CA THR A 302 16.11 8.04 32.50
C THR A 302 17.56 8.58 32.56
N GLU A 303 18.13 8.98 31.43
CA GLU A 303 19.50 9.48 31.34
C GLU A 303 19.71 10.76 32.16
N LYS A 304 20.86 10.85 32.85
CA LYS A 304 21.21 11.92 33.74
C LYS A 304 21.10 13.34 33.13
N ASN A 305 21.27 13.45 31.81
CA ASN A 305 21.22 14.72 31.07
C ASN A 305 20.02 14.82 30.13
N SER A 306 19.02 13.95 30.26
CA SER A 306 17.78 14.09 29.52
C SER A 306 16.93 15.22 30.12
N THR A 307 16.29 16.01 29.27
CA THR A 307 15.42 17.11 29.70
C THR A 307 14.05 16.99 29.05
N LYS A 308 13.00 17.19 29.87
CA LYS A 308 11.62 17.35 29.40
C LYS A 308 11.26 18.83 29.51
N ILE A 309 10.94 19.46 28.39
CA ILE A 309 10.56 20.86 28.30
C ILE A 309 9.06 20.94 28.00
N PRO A 310 8.21 21.33 28.97
CA PRO A 310 6.76 21.48 28.72
C PRO A 310 6.50 22.62 27.73
N VAL A 311 5.51 22.44 26.82
CA VAL A 311 5.17 23.45 25.82
C VAL A 311 3.73 23.93 25.99
N TYR A 312 2.77 23.02 25.94
CA TYR A 312 1.37 23.36 26.13
C TYR A 312 0.75 22.56 27.28
N LEU A 313 -0.06 23.22 28.10
CA LEU A 313 -0.79 22.60 29.19
C LEU A 313 -1.93 21.69 28.66
N PRO A 314 -2.37 20.73 29.46
CA PRO A 314 -3.52 19.91 29.11
C PRO A 314 -4.77 20.76 28.83
N SER A 315 -5.59 20.34 27.89
CA SER A 315 -6.81 21.04 27.52
C SER A 315 -7.96 20.08 27.24
N ASN A 316 -9.20 20.59 27.39
CA ASN A 316 -10.42 19.85 27.09
C ASN A 316 -11.26 20.63 26.09
N ILE A 317 -11.79 19.95 25.10
CA ILE A 317 -12.68 20.51 24.09
C ILE A 317 -14.04 19.80 24.18
N LYS A 318 -15.13 20.57 24.31
CA LYS A 318 -16.49 20.03 24.20
C LYS A 318 -16.83 19.79 22.74
N LEU A 319 -17.49 18.68 22.47
CA LEU A 319 -17.94 18.32 21.14
C LEU A 319 -19.45 18.54 20.99
N THR A 320 -19.84 19.11 19.87
CA THR A 320 -21.22 19.16 19.40
C THR A 320 -21.49 17.95 18.52
N PRO A 321 -22.55 17.17 18.74
CA PRO A 321 -22.87 16.03 17.88
C PRO A 321 -22.99 16.42 16.41
N PRO A 322 -22.63 15.53 15.48
CA PRO A 322 -22.84 15.79 14.06
C PRO A 322 -24.33 15.87 13.74
N LYS A 323 -24.65 16.69 12.76
CA LYS A 323 -26.03 16.89 12.28
C LYS A 323 -26.31 15.88 11.16
N LEU A 324 -27.39 15.10 11.27
CA LEU A 324 -27.84 14.12 10.25
C LEU A 324 -29.35 14.14 10.12
N ILE A 325 -29.88 13.83 8.93
CA ILE A 325 -31.33 13.81 8.67
C ILE A 325 -31.94 12.47 9.03
N GLU A 326 -31.28 11.36 8.68
CA GLU A 326 -31.80 10.00 8.82
C GLU A 326 -30.71 9.09 9.43
N GLY A 327 -31.15 8.09 10.22
CA GLY A 327 -30.27 7.09 10.82
C GLY A 327 -29.94 7.36 12.30
N SER A 328 -29.22 6.44 12.92
CA SER A 328 -28.68 6.57 14.27
C SER A 328 -27.21 6.96 14.21
N LEU A 329 -26.78 7.81 15.13
CA LEU A 329 -25.36 8.14 15.27
C LEU A 329 -24.54 6.88 15.58
N ASN A 330 -23.51 6.66 14.76
CA ASN A 330 -22.51 5.65 15.03
C ASN A 330 -21.86 5.92 16.40
N PRO A 331 -21.52 4.88 17.21
CA PRO A 331 -20.85 5.05 18.50
C PRO A 331 -19.62 5.97 18.49
N HIS A 332 -18.89 6.05 17.38
CA HIS A 332 -17.74 6.95 17.21
C HIS A 332 -18.10 8.45 17.36
N PHE A 333 -19.36 8.84 17.13
CA PHE A 333 -19.83 10.22 17.28
C PHE A 333 -20.51 10.51 18.63
N GLN A 334 -20.44 9.61 19.59
CA GLN A 334 -21.07 9.76 20.90
C GLN A 334 -20.19 10.48 21.93
N LEU A 335 -18.96 10.82 21.56
CA LEU A 335 -18.07 11.59 22.43
C LEU A 335 -18.64 12.98 22.71
N THR A 336 -18.61 13.40 23.95
CA THR A 336 -19.08 14.74 24.39
C THR A 336 -17.92 15.70 24.62
N SER A 337 -16.71 15.19 24.78
CA SER A 337 -15.49 15.98 24.96
C SER A 337 -14.25 15.17 24.59
N ILE A 338 -13.19 15.90 24.26
CA ILE A 338 -11.84 15.34 24.03
C ILE A 338 -10.91 15.98 25.05
N HIS A 339 -10.09 15.13 25.69
CA HIS A 339 -8.98 15.57 26.52
C HIS A 339 -7.68 15.52 25.73
N PHE A 340 -6.93 16.60 25.69
CA PHE A 340 -5.59 16.68 25.14
C PHE A 340 -4.59 16.79 26.30
N PRO A 341 -3.59 15.89 26.38
CA PRO A 341 -2.58 15.91 27.43
C PRO A 341 -1.62 17.08 27.29
N GLU A 342 -0.77 17.27 28.29
CA GLU A 342 0.39 18.14 28.22
C GLU A 342 1.26 17.76 27.02
N THR A 343 1.78 18.75 26.29
CA THR A 343 2.79 18.53 25.25
C THR A 343 4.14 19.04 25.72
N PHE A 344 5.18 18.40 25.22
CA PHE A 344 6.56 18.65 25.65
C PHE A 344 7.56 18.34 24.54
N VAL A 345 8.80 18.75 24.74
CA VAL A 345 9.95 18.34 23.93
C VAL A 345 10.93 17.61 24.84
N TYR A 346 11.30 16.39 24.47
CA TYR A 346 12.43 15.71 25.10
C TYR A 346 13.73 15.99 24.35
N SER A 347 14.80 16.18 25.11
CA SER A 347 16.18 16.18 24.63
C SER A 347 16.93 15.04 25.33
N ILE A 348 17.37 14.05 24.55
CA ILE A 348 17.91 12.78 25.05
C ILE A 348 19.30 12.57 24.45
N PRO A 349 20.37 12.51 25.30
CA PRO A 349 21.71 12.27 24.81
C PRO A 349 21.95 10.83 24.40
N GLN A 350 22.85 10.61 23.44
CA GLN A 350 23.36 9.30 23.02
C GLN A 350 22.29 8.25 22.71
N SER A 351 21.14 8.70 22.19
CA SER A 351 19.95 7.87 21.94
C SER A 351 19.89 7.39 20.50
N GLN A 352 18.97 6.45 20.26
CA GLN A 352 18.73 5.84 18.95
C GLN A 352 17.27 6.01 18.58
N VAL A 353 17.03 6.17 17.28
CA VAL A 353 15.68 6.18 16.70
C VAL A 353 15.61 5.22 15.54
N TRP A 354 14.43 4.68 15.35
CA TRP A 354 14.09 3.86 14.19
C TRP A 354 12.71 4.24 13.68
N ALA A 355 12.53 4.32 12.35
CA ALA A 355 11.23 4.58 11.77
C ALA A 355 11.09 4.00 10.36
N ASP A 356 9.91 3.45 10.09
CA ASP A 356 9.38 3.15 8.76
C ASP A 356 8.01 3.81 8.56
N THR A 357 7.24 3.36 7.58
CA THR A 357 5.90 3.89 7.29
C THR A 357 4.85 3.58 8.37
N LEU A 358 5.08 2.54 9.19
CA LEU A 358 4.09 1.99 10.13
C LEU A 358 4.51 2.10 11.58
N THR A 359 5.79 2.32 11.85
CA THR A 359 6.36 2.24 13.20
C THR A 359 7.43 3.29 13.39
N SER A 360 7.47 3.89 14.57
CA SER A 360 8.63 4.65 15.05
C SER A 360 9.03 4.20 16.45
N ALA A 361 10.31 3.99 16.69
CA ALA A 361 10.86 3.57 17.97
C ALA A 361 11.94 4.55 18.45
N VAL A 362 11.93 4.84 19.74
CA VAL A 362 12.94 5.65 20.42
C VAL A 362 13.55 4.80 21.51
N LEU A 363 14.87 4.63 21.44
CA LEU A 363 15.66 3.87 22.40
C LEU A 363 16.64 4.80 23.09
N ASN A 364 16.77 4.64 24.39
CA ASN A 364 17.77 5.38 25.18
C ASN A 364 19.19 4.82 24.99
N SER A 365 20.16 5.37 25.70
CA SER A 365 21.58 4.95 25.63
C SER A 365 21.79 3.51 26.12
N GLU A 366 20.89 2.96 26.93
CA GLU A 366 20.90 1.59 27.47
C GLU A 366 20.06 0.61 26.62
N ASN A 367 19.58 1.04 25.43
CA ASN A 367 18.69 0.29 24.52
C ASN A 367 17.32 -0.05 25.12
N GLN A 368 16.84 0.72 26.10
CA GLN A 368 15.48 0.59 26.61
C GLN A 368 14.51 1.36 25.71
N LEU A 369 13.34 0.80 25.43
CA LEU A 369 12.33 1.43 24.58
C LEU A 369 11.53 2.48 25.37
N ILE A 370 11.49 3.71 24.85
CA ILE A 370 10.70 4.80 25.44
C ILE A 370 9.31 4.80 24.83
N THR A 371 8.34 4.27 25.57
CA THR A 371 6.98 3.99 25.05
C THR A 371 6.21 5.24 24.70
N ASP A 372 6.31 6.32 25.47
CA ASP A 372 5.59 7.58 25.23
C ASP A 372 6.09 8.35 24.00
N LEU A 373 7.26 7.97 23.48
CA LEU A 373 7.88 8.59 22.30
C LEU A 373 7.91 7.65 21.08
N SER A 374 7.35 6.46 21.22
CA SER A 374 7.32 5.42 20.19
C SER A 374 5.89 5.16 19.70
N THR A 375 5.73 4.78 18.44
CA THR A 375 4.40 4.51 17.83
C THR A 375 4.39 3.21 17.05
N GLY A 376 3.20 2.72 16.73
CA GLY A 376 3.04 1.48 15.97
C GLY A 376 3.50 0.26 16.76
N SER A 377 4.12 -0.68 16.07
CA SER A 377 4.60 -1.94 16.67
C SER A 377 6.06 -1.85 17.15
N ALA A 378 6.46 -0.71 17.73
CA ALA A 378 7.83 -0.44 18.13
C ALA A 378 8.45 -1.55 18.98
N ALA A 379 7.75 -2.00 20.02
CA ALA A 379 8.21 -3.06 20.92
C ALA A 379 8.43 -4.40 20.22
N LEU A 380 7.61 -4.74 19.24
CA LEU A 380 7.78 -5.94 18.43
C LEU A 380 8.99 -5.79 17.49
N LEU A 381 9.12 -4.63 16.85
CA LEU A 381 10.13 -4.36 15.86
C LEU A 381 11.55 -4.42 16.43
N VAL A 382 11.80 -3.71 17.54
CA VAL A 382 13.16 -3.64 18.14
C VAL A 382 13.66 -4.98 18.66
N ASN A 383 12.75 -5.96 18.84
CA ASN A 383 13.05 -7.33 19.20
C ASN A 383 12.96 -8.31 18.02
N SER A 384 12.78 -7.81 16.81
CA SER A 384 12.68 -8.62 15.60
C SER A 384 14.05 -8.82 14.95
N PRO A 385 14.27 -9.91 14.19
CA PRO A 385 15.48 -10.10 13.40
C PRO A 385 15.67 -9.09 12.27
N HIS A 386 14.63 -8.31 11.95
CA HIS A 386 14.68 -7.23 10.96
C HIS A 386 15.13 -5.89 11.53
N PHE A 387 15.39 -5.81 12.84
CA PHE A 387 15.92 -4.60 13.45
C PHE A 387 17.36 -4.37 12.99
N ILE A 388 17.57 -3.32 12.19
CA ILE A 388 18.85 -3.00 11.58
C ILE A 388 19.70 -2.20 12.58
N ALA A 389 21.00 -2.47 12.63
CA ALA A 389 21.93 -1.69 13.45
C ALA A 389 21.91 -0.19 13.07
N SER A 390 21.83 0.66 14.06
CA SER A 390 21.73 2.12 13.86
C SER A 390 23.00 2.69 13.25
N ARG A 391 22.81 3.53 12.21
CA ARG A 391 23.89 4.35 11.64
C ARG A 391 24.18 5.52 12.59
N ASN A 392 25.43 5.70 12.99
CA ASN A 392 25.84 6.86 13.76
C ASN A 392 26.01 8.08 12.83
N ILE A 393 25.28 9.16 13.10
CA ILE A 393 25.34 10.42 12.31
C ILE A 393 25.90 11.60 13.10
N GLY A 394 26.12 11.43 14.43
CA GLY A 394 26.58 12.53 15.32
C GLY A 394 25.58 13.68 15.43
N GLY A 395 25.98 14.75 16.15
CA GLY A 395 25.22 16.00 16.22
C GLY A 395 23.87 15.93 16.92
N THR A 396 23.10 17.00 16.72
CA THR A 396 21.71 17.14 17.24
C THR A 396 20.69 16.83 16.19
N VAL A 397 19.82 15.87 16.46
CA VAL A 397 18.80 15.36 15.54
C VAL A 397 17.40 15.63 16.07
N ALA A 398 16.55 16.29 15.29
CA ALA A 398 15.12 16.38 15.54
C ALA A 398 14.40 15.17 14.92
N PHE A 399 13.78 14.33 15.74
CA PHE A 399 13.06 13.15 15.27
C PHE A 399 11.56 13.42 15.19
N LEU A 400 11.05 13.45 13.96
CA LEU A 400 9.66 13.79 13.64
C LEU A 400 8.89 12.66 12.95
N SER A 401 9.59 11.63 12.47
CA SER A 401 8.98 10.52 11.76
C SER A 401 7.94 9.79 12.62
N VAL A 402 6.81 9.43 12.00
CA VAL A 402 5.65 8.83 12.68
C VAL A 402 5.01 7.73 11.83
N LYS A 403 4.22 6.88 12.46
CA LYS A 403 3.36 5.93 11.74
C LYS A 403 2.45 6.68 10.77
N TRP A 404 2.41 6.22 9.49
CA TRP A 404 1.64 6.83 8.38
C TRP A 404 2.00 8.30 8.05
N GLY A 405 3.19 8.75 8.41
CA GLY A 405 3.63 10.12 8.17
C GLY A 405 3.72 10.54 6.70
N GLU A 406 3.58 9.60 5.75
CA GLU A 406 3.46 9.87 4.31
C GLU A 406 2.02 10.28 3.88
N ASN A 407 1.04 10.14 4.76
CA ASN A 407 -0.33 10.57 4.53
C ASN A 407 -0.47 12.07 4.86
N TYR A 408 -1.16 12.84 4.02
CA TYR A 408 -1.33 14.30 4.17
C TYR A 408 -1.86 14.72 5.55
N TYR A 409 -2.81 13.97 6.15
CA TYR A 409 -3.32 14.24 7.50
C TYR A 409 -2.21 14.12 8.54
N HIS A 410 -1.48 13.00 8.54
CA HIS A 410 -0.40 12.73 9.50
C HIS A 410 0.81 13.64 9.27
N TRP A 411 1.11 13.96 8.01
CA TRP A 411 2.15 14.94 7.69
C TRP A 411 1.85 16.29 8.33
N MET A 412 0.66 16.82 8.15
CA MET A 412 0.29 18.14 8.66
C MET A 412 0.21 18.17 10.20
N PHE A 413 -0.42 17.18 10.82
CA PHE A 413 -0.70 17.21 12.26
C PHE A 413 0.34 16.50 13.12
N ASP A 414 0.97 15.44 12.62
CA ASP A 414 1.90 14.62 13.40
C ASP A 414 3.38 14.89 13.05
N ILE A 415 3.67 15.64 11.98
CA ILE A 415 5.02 16.06 11.62
C ILE A 415 5.13 17.59 11.68
N ILE A 416 4.44 18.32 10.80
CA ILE A 416 4.58 19.77 10.66
C ILE A 416 4.11 20.51 11.92
N ALA A 417 2.95 20.16 12.49
CA ALA A 417 2.49 20.80 13.72
C ALA A 417 3.42 20.55 14.91
N ARG A 418 4.08 19.38 14.97
CA ARG A 418 5.06 19.09 16.05
C ARG A 418 6.33 19.93 15.95
N LEU A 419 6.64 20.49 14.78
CA LEU A 419 7.72 21.47 14.66
C LEU A 419 7.43 22.74 15.45
N ASP A 420 6.16 23.15 15.67
CA ASP A 420 5.85 24.27 16.58
C ASP A 420 6.38 24.01 18.00
N LEU A 421 6.21 22.79 18.50
CA LEU A 421 6.72 22.42 19.83
C LEU A 421 8.23 22.59 19.92
N LEU A 422 8.94 22.13 18.89
CA LEU A 422 10.40 22.20 18.82
C LEU A 422 10.89 23.65 18.68
N LEU A 423 10.32 24.41 17.73
CA LEU A 423 10.76 25.76 17.38
C LEU A 423 10.49 26.82 18.46
N ARG A 424 9.71 26.49 19.49
CA ARG A 424 9.56 27.34 20.69
C ARG A 424 10.74 27.33 21.61
N HIS A 425 11.61 26.33 21.49
CA HIS A 425 12.73 26.13 22.42
C HIS A 425 14.08 25.94 21.71
N PHE A 426 14.08 25.64 20.44
CA PHE A 426 15.29 25.41 19.64
C PHE A 426 15.22 26.20 18.35
N LEU A 427 16.34 26.78 17.95
CA LEU A 427 16.48 27.41 16.64
C LEU A 427 16.78 26.33 15.58
N ILE A 428 16.39 26.57 14.33
CA ILE A 428 16.67 25.65 13.21
C ILE A 428 18.18 25.44 13.03
N GLU A 429 18.97 26.46 13.30
CA GLU A 429 20.42 26.42 13.23
C GLU A 429 21.05 25.48 14.26
N GLU A 430 20.42 25.30 15.42
CA GLU A 430 20.87 24.43 16.51
C GLU A 430 20.60 22.95 16.26
N VAL A 431 19.81 22.64 15.22
CA VAL A 431 19.49 21.28 14.80
C VAL A 431 20.32 20.93 13.57
N ASP A 432 21.11 19.88 13.64
CA ASP A 432 21.94 19.44 12.53
C ASP A 432 21.12 18.69 11.47
N TYR A 433 20.16 17.85 11.91
CA TYR A 433 19.30 17.07 11.01
C TYR A 433 17.86 16.96 11.51
N PHE A 434 16.92 16.96 10.57
CA PHE A 434 15.49 16.70 10.77
C PHE A 434 15.13 15.36 10.14
N VAL A 435 14.76 14.38 10.95
CA VAL A 435 14.34 13.06 10.48
C VAL A 435 12.84 13.05 10.31
N VAL A 436 12.39 12.91 9.06
CA VAL A 436 10.98 12.84 8.66
C VAL A 436 10.71 11.53 7.93
N ASN A 437 9.45 11.22 7.65
CA ASN A 437 9.07 10.13 6.76
C ASN A 437 9.58 10.40 5.32
N ARG A 438 9.26 9.54 4.38
CA ARG A 438 9.62 9.77 2.98
C ARG A 438 8.90 11.00 2.43
N CYS A 439 9.64 11.85 1.70
CA CYS A 439 9.10 13.00 0.97
C CYS A 439 8.88 12.63 -0.50
N GLN A 440 7.62 12.54 -0.93
CA GLN A 440 7.24 12.13 -2.30
C GLN A 440 6.42 13.20 -3.03
N PHE A 441 5.76 14.09 -2.28
CA PHE A 441 4.79 15.04 -2.78
C PHE A 441 5.24 16.48 -2.53
N ASN A 442 4.75 17.40 -3.36
CA ASN A 442 5.13 18.82 -3.26
C ASN A 442 4.78 19.45 -1.91
N TYR A 443 3.67 19.05 -1.28
CA TYR A 443 3.23 19.61 0.01
C TYR A 443 4.23 19.39 1.14
N GLU A 444 5.00 18.30 1.07
CA GLU A 444 6.02 17.96 2.08
C GLU A 444 7.17 18.95 2.01
N TYR A 445 7.70 19.17 0.83
CA TYR A 445 8.78 20.15 0.61
C TYR A 445 8.31 21.59 0.85
N GLU A 446 7.11 21.95 0.39
CA GLU A 446 6.52 23.28 0.57
C GLU A 446 6.36 23.63 2.05
N THR A 447 5.83 22.72 2.86
CA THR A 447 5.62 22.98 4.29
C THR A 447 6.92 23.07 5.07
N LEU A 448 7.93 22.27 4.76
CA LEU A 448 9.27 22.39 5.35
C LEU A 448 9.95 23.69 4.93
N GLN A 449 9.79 24.12 3.68
CA GLN A 449 10.29 25.40 3.18
C GLN A 449 9.62 26.61 3.87
N LEU A 450 8.31 26.56 4.10
CA LEU A 450 7.58 27.59 4.85
C LEU A 450 8.12 27.77 6.27
N LEU A 451 8.69 26.71 6.83
CA LEU A 451 9.34 26.71 8.14
C LEU A 451 10.83 27.05 8.08
N ASN A 452 11.37 27.36 6.89
CA ASN A 452 12.79 27.61 6.64
C ASN A 452 13.71 26.43 7.05
N VAL A 453 13.22 25.17 6.98
CA VAL A 453 14.05 23.99 7.18
C VAL A 453 14.91 23.77 5.93
N PRO A 454 16.26 23.81 6.05
CA PRO A 454 17.14 23.64 4.90
C PRO A 454 17.05 22.20 4.34
N PRO A 455 16.91 22.02 3.01
CA PRO A 455 16.78 20.69 2.41
C PRO A 455 17.95 19.75 2.74
N GLU A 456 19.16 20.27 2.88
CA GLU A 456 20.36 19.51 3.22
C GLU A 456 20.38 18.98 4.65
N LYS A 457 19.53 19.49 5.53
CA LYS A 457 19.34 18.99 6.90
C LYS A 457 18.25 17.91 7.01
N ILE A 458 17.55 17.60 5.92
CA ILE A 458 16.45 16.63 5.93
C ILE A 458 17.02 15.21 5.74
N ILE A 459 16.65 14.28 6.61
CA ILE A 459 16.92 12.86 6.49
C ILE A 459 15.57 12.12 6.38
N GLU A 460 15.38 11.40 5.29
CA GLU A 460 14.22 10.54 5.12
C GLU A 460 14.43 9.20 5.84
N SER A 461 13.53 8.85 6.76
CA SER A 461 13.59 7.58 7.50
C SER A 461 13.42 6.35 6.60
N SER A 462 12.73 6.48 5.46
CA SER A 462 12.61 5.42 4.46
C SER A 462 13.95 4.95 3.88
N GLN A 463 14.93 5.87 3.79
CA GLN A 463 16.28 5.58 3.30
C GLN A 463 17.26 5.27 4.44
N ASN A 464 16.99 5.80 5.63
CA ASN A 464 17.84 5.68 6.82
C ASN A 464 16.96 5.34 8.03
N PRO A 465 16.42 4.13 8.15
CA PRO A 465 15.43 3.81 9.18
C PRO A 465 15.98 3.81 10.60
N ALA A 466 17.25 3.48 10.78
CA ALA A 466 17.89 3.34 12.08
C ALA A 466 19.05 4.36 12.24
N LEU A 467 18.91 5.29 13.18
CA LEU A 467 19.89 6.36 13.42
C LEU A 467 20.27 6.45 14.90
N LYS A 468 21.55 6.73 15.15
CA LYS A 468 22.09 7.09 16.47
C LYS A 468 22.75 8.46 16.39
N ALA A 469 22.47 9.33 17.37
CA ALA A 469 23.00 10.68 17.41
C ALA A 469 23.57 11.05 18.81
N ASP A 470 24.37 12.11 18.85
CA ASP A 470 24.89 12.62 20.14
C ASP A 470 23.76 13.17 21.00
N LYS A 471 22.74 13.74 20.37
CA LYS A 471 21.54 14.25 21.03
C LYS A 471 20.33 14.12 20.09
N ILE A 472 19.27 13.55 20.59
CA ILE A 472 17.99 13.49 19.85
C ILE A 472 16.97 14.40 20.56
N ILE A 473 16.34 15.26 19.78
CA ILE A 473 15.24 16.12 20.22
C ILE A 473 13.95 15.56 19.65
N ILE A 474 12.99 15.28 20.54
CA ILE A 474 11.74 14.63 20.16
C ILE A 474 10.56 15.42 20.73
N PRO A 475 9.78 16.09 19.88
CA PRO A 475 8.50 16.63 20.30
C PRO A 475 7.51 15.51 20.60
N SER A 476 6.76 15.62 21.69
CA SER A 476 5.72 14.64 22.07
C SER A 476 4.65 14.55 21.00
N TYR A 477 3.94 13.42 20.96
CA TYR A 477 2.70 13.33 20.21
C TYR A 477 1.64 14.22 20.88
N SER A 478 0.79 14.82 20.07
CA SER A 478 -0.29 15.69 20.57
C SER A 478 -1.42 14.90 21.22
N HIS A 479 -1.60 13.65 20.79
CA HIS A 479 -2.62 12.69 21.27
C HIS A 479 -2.42 11.31 20.62
N ALA A 480 -3.28 10.34 20.97
CA ALA A 480 -3.48 9.12 20.18
C ALA A 480 -3.87 9.47 18.73
N THR A 481 -3.47 8.64 17.78
CA THR A 481 -3.66 8.82 16.32
C THR A 481 -5.02 9.41 15.94
N SER A 482 -5.00 10.38 15.01
CA SER A 482 -6.18 11.00 14.38
C SER A 482 -6.92 12.07 15.20
N ARG A 483 -6.32 12.65 16.23
CA ARG A 483 -6.87 13.80 16.97
C ARG A 483 -5.94 14.99 16.91
N THR A 484 -6.50 16.19 16.75
CA THR A 484 -5.73 17.40 16.52
C THR A 484 -6.06 18.46 17.57
N PRO A 485 -5.09 18.93 18.39
CA PRO A 485 -5.36 19.96 19.39
C PRO A 485 -5.47 21.36 18.76
N GLN A 486 -6.13 22.27 19.46
CA GLN A 486 -6.33 23.65 19.01
C GLN A 486 -5.03 24.38 18.66
N TRP A 487 -3.95 24.16 19.43
CA TRP A 487 -2.68 24.81 19.16
C TRP A 487 -2.08 24.41 17.82
N ALA A 488 -2.21 23.14 17.42
CA ALA A 488 -1.76 22.64 16.11
C ALA A 488 -2.56 23.27 14.96
N CYS A 489 -3.87 23.39 15.13
CA CYS A 489 -4.71 24.10 14.15
C CYS A 489 -4.29 25.57 14.01
N ASN A 490 -4.05 26.25 15.12
CA ASN A 490 -3.62 27.66 15.12
C ASN A 490 -2.25 27.83 14.45
N PHE A 491 -1.32 26.93 14.74
CA PHE A 491 0.01 26.95 14.13
C PHE A 491 -0.05 26.77 12.61
N LEU A 492 -0.75 25.74 12.13
CA LEU A 492 -0.87 25.48 10.69
C LEU A 492 -1.59 26.61 9.96
N LYS A 493 -2.63 27.16 10.57
CA LYS A 493 -3.35 28.32 10.04
C LYS A 493 -2.43 29.55 9.88
N ASN A 494 -1.65 29.84 10.89
CA ASN A 494 -0.68 30.92 10.86
C ASN A 494 0.44 30.69 9.84
N LEU A 495 0.97 29.47 9.77
CA LEU A 495 2.03 29.09 8.83
C LEU A 495 1.60 29.31 7.37
N CYS A 496 0.39 28.91 7.01
CA CYS A 496 -0.04 28.89 5.62
C CYS A 496 -0.76 30.19 5.17
N LEU A 497 -1.40 30.93 6.08
CA LEU A 497 -2.21 32.11 5.73
C LEU A 497 -1.52 33.47 5.98
N ASN A 498 -0.51 33.54 6.88
CA ASN A 498 0.11 34.82 7.27
C ASN A 498 1.30 35.24 6.39
N SER A 499 1.57 34.57 5.28
CA SER A 499 2.67 34.96 4.40
C SER A 499 2.32 36.19 3.55
N GLN A 500 3.31 37.06 3.29
CA GLN A 500 3.13 38.33 2.56
C GLN A 500 2.91 38.19 1.03
N GLU A 501 2.96 36.99 0.47
CA GLU A 501 2.71 36.82 -0.95
C GLU A 501 1.23 36.88 -1.27
N ASN A 502 0.88 37.81 -2.11
CA ASN A 502 -0.50 37.98 -2.61
C ASN A 502 -0.80 36.85 -3.62
N LEU A 503 -1.63 35.90 -3.21
CA LEU A 503 -2.16 34.91 -4.14
C LEU A 503 -3.24 35.59 -4.98
N GLU A 504 -3.00 35.80 -6.29
CA GLU A 504 -4.02 36.33 -7.22
C GLU A 504 -5.10 35.27 -7.51
N LEU A 505 -5.84 34.85 -6.47
CA LEU A 505 -6.89 33.85 -6.55
C LEU A 505 -8.25 34.48 -6.26
N LEU A 506 -9.28 34.04 -6.98
CA LEU A 506 -10.66 34.39 -6.69
C LEU A 506 -11.20 33.44 -5.61
N PRO A 507 -11.86 33.97 -4.56
CA PRO A 507 -12.43 33.13 -3.51
C PRO A 507 -13.59 32.30 -4.05
N LEU A 508 -13.72 31.06 -3.54
CA LEU A 508 -14.82 30.14 -3.84
C LEU A 508 -15.71 30.02 -2.59
N GLU A 509 -16.97 30.42 -2.70
CA GLU A 509 -17.86 30.36 -1.55
C GLU A 509 -18.41 28.95 -1.27
N ARG A 510 -18.54 28.12 -2.32
CA ARG A 510 -19.09 26.76 -2.24
C ARG A 510 -18.19 25.80 -3.00
N VAL A 511 -17.66 24.82 -2.30
CA VAL A 511 -16.68 23.89 -2.85
C VAL A 511 -17.12 22.44 -2.65
N TYR A 512 -17.00 21.65 -3.70
CA TYR A 512 -17.02 20.21 -3.64
C TYR A 512 -15.58 19.70 -3.79
N LEU A 513 -15.06 19.00 -2.77
CA LEU A 513 -13.73 18.41 -2.83
C LEU A 513 -13.81 17.06 -3.54
N SER A 514 -13.29 16.99 -4.77
CA SER A 514 -13.28 15.79 -5.59
C SER A 514 -12.19 14.81 -5.14
N ARG A 515 -12.48 13.52 -5.26
CA ARG A 515 -11.53 12.42 -5.03
C ARG A 515 -11.27 11.59 -6.29
N SER A 516 -11.54 12.13 -7.48
CA SER A 516 -11.32 11.44 -8.76
C SER A 516 -9.89 10.95 -8.98
N GLN A 517 -8.91 11.61 -8.34
CA GLN A 517 -7.48 11.25 -8.41
C GLN A 517 -7.06 10.23 -7.31
N ALA A 518 -7.93 9.91 -6.36
CA ALA A 518 -7.60 8.99 -5.27
C ALA A 518 -7.66 7.53 -5.74
N SER A 519 -6.83 6.66 -5.16
CA SER A 519 -6.78 5.23 -5.48
C SER A 519 -7.90 4.42 -4.81
N TYR A 520 -8.60 4.98 -3.83
CA TYR A 520 -9.68 4.33 -3.06
C TYR A 520 -10.66 5.37 -2.50
N ARG A 521 -11.86 4.93 -2.08
CA ARG A 521 -12.96 5.77 -1.58
C ARG A 521 -13.37 6.85 -2.59
N GLN A 522 -13.42 6.49 -3.84
CA GLN A 522 -13.98 7.35 -4.87
C GLN A 522 -15.52 7.37 -4.77
N VAL A 523 -16.14 8.37 -5.38
CA VAL A 523 -17.58 8.45 -5.55
C VAL A 523 -17.93 7.92 -6.93
N ASP A 524 -18.56 6.73 -7.03
CA ASP A 524 -18.82 6.08 -8.32
C ASP A 524 -19.72 6.92 -9.25
N ASN A 525 -20.64 7.70 -8.68
CA ASN A 525 -21.47 8.64 -9.43
C ASN A 525 -21.00 10.10 -9.28
N GLU A 526 -19.68 10.35 -9.17
CA GLU A 526 -19.12 11.68 -8.91
C GLU A 526 -19.51 12.71 -9.98
N ALA A 527 -19.54 12.30 -11.24
CA ALA A 527 -19.96 13.20 -12.33
C ALA A 527 -21.41 13.71 -12.15
N GLU A 528 -22.32 12.85 -11.70
CA GLU A 528 -23.71 13.23 -11.39
C GLU A 528 -23.76 14.19 -10.18
N VAL A 529 -22.98 13.90 -9.14
CA VAL A 529 -22.86 14.74 -7.94
C VAL A 529 -22.35 16.12 -8.30
N ILE A 530 -21.30 16.22 -9.12
CA ILE A 530 -20.73 17.50 -9.56
C ILE A 530 -21.77 18.30 -10.37
N LEU A 531 -22.42 17.69 -11.37
CA LEU A 531 -23.44 18.34 -12.18
C LEU A 531 -24.63 18.82 -11.33
N PHE A 532 -25.04 18.02 -10.34
CA PHE A 532 -26.09 18.38 -9.40
C PHE A 532 -25.67 19.59 -8.54
N LEU A 533 -24.48 19.58 -7.95
CA LEU A 533 -23.98 20.64 -7.07
C LEU A 533 -23.70 21.95 -7.82
N GLN A 534 -23.32 21.89 -9.09
CA GLN A 534 -23.12 23.08 -9.94
C GLN A 534 -24.40 23.92 -10.07
N GLN A 535 -25.59 23.32 -10.04
CA GLN A 535 -26.87 24.03 -10.07
C GLN A 535 -27.07 24.94 -8.85
N PHE A 536 -26.33 24.67 -7.76
CA PHE A 536 -26.35 25.44 -6.52
C PHE A 536 -25.09 26.30 -6.32
N GLY A 537 -24.30 26.50 -7.38
CA GLY A 537 -23.12 27.36 -7.37
C GLY A 537 -21.87 26.75 -6.72
N PHE A 538 -21.79 25.41 -6.63
CA PHE A 538 -20.59 24.74 -6.17
C PHE A 538 -19.56 24.61 -7.30
N THR A 539 -18.30 24.78 -6.93
CA THR A 539 -17.15 24.48 -7.80
C THR A 539 -16.47 23.20 -7.31
N ALA A 540 -16.27 22.25 -8.21
CA ALA A 540 -15.48 21.06 -7.90
C ALA A 540 -13.99 21.41 -7.89
N LEU A 541 -13.27 20.98 -6.85
CA LEU A 541 -11.88 21.30 -6.62
C LEU A 541 -11.08 20.03 -6.27
N SER A 542 -10.01 19.75 -7.01
CA SER A 542 -9.04 18.70 -6.71
C SER A 542 -7.84 19.34 -6.03
N LEU A 543 -7.67 19.08 -4.74
CA LEU A 543 -6.65 19.75 -3.92
C LEU A 543 -5.23 19.29 -4.25
N GLU A 544 -5.06 18.10 -4.81
CA GLU A 544 -3.78 17.50 -5.18
C GLU A 544 -3.00 18.32 -6.21
N THR A 545 -3.71 19.16 -6.98
CA THR A 545 -3.11 20.04 -8.01
C THR A 545 -2.68 21.39 -7.50
N LEU A 546 -2.97 21.70 -6.23
CA LEU A 546 -2.77 23.01 -5.61
C LEU A 546 -1.63 22.97 -4.59
N SER A 547 -0.90 24.08 -4.45
CA SER A 547 0.03 24.27 -3.33
C SER A 547 -0.73 24.31 -2.00
N VAL A 548 -0.07 24.01 -0.88
CA VAL A 548 -0.69 24.03 0.46
C VAL A 548 -1.25 25.43 0.76
N ARG A 549 -0.56 26.48 0.33
CA ARG A 549 -1.02 27.86 0.50
C ARG A 549 -2.28 28.17 -0.32
N GLN A 550 -2.39 27.66 -1.55
CA GLN A 550 -3.59 27.79 -2.37
C GLN A 550 -4.76 27.02 -1.73
N GLN A 551 -4.50 25.80 -1.24
CA GLN A 551 -5.50 25.03 -0.50
C GLN A 551 -6.00 25.80 0.73
N ALA A 552 -5.06 26.33 1.54
CA ALA A 552 -5.40 27.12 2.71
C ALA A 552 -6.22 28.38 2.36
N TYR A 553 -5.86 29.09 1.29
CA TYR A 553 -6.60 30.26 0.81
C TYR A 553 -8.04 29.92 0.43
N TYR A 554 -8.25 28.87 -0.37
CA TYR A 554 -9.61 28.47 -0.73
C TYR A 554 -10.43 28.08 0.49
N MET A 555 -9.89 27.25 1.37
CA MET A 555 -10.61 26.81 2.57
C MET A 555 -10.96 27.95 3.52
N ALA A 556 -10.06 28.93 3.69
CA ALA A 556 -10.30 30.09 4.54
C ALA A 556 -11.44 30.99 4.05
N ASN A 557 -11.69 31.02 2.74
CA ASN A 557 -12.69 31.84 2.09
C ASN A 557 -13.99 31.08 1.71
N THR A 558 -14.03 29.77 1.94
CA THR A 558 -15.19 28.93 1.62
C THR A 558 -16.21 28.95 2.75
N LYS A 559 -17.49 29.08 2.40
CA LYS A 559 -18.62 29.05 3.33
C LYS A 559 -19.23 27.65 3.47
N VAL A 560 -19.22 26.88 2.38
CA VAL A 560 -19.82 25.54 2.34
C VAL A 560 -18.86 24.57 1.65
N ILE A 561 -18.54 23.48 2.33
CA ILE A 561 -17.70 22.40 1.83
C ILE A 561 -18.53 21.11 1.79
N ILE A 562 -18.50 20.41 0.68
CA ILE A 562 -19.04 19.06 0.53
C ILE A 562 -17.90 18.16 0.08
N SER A 563 -17.70 17.00 0.74
CA SER A 563 -16.59 16.11 0.44
C SER A 563 -16.89 14.66 0.84
N PRO A 564 -16.45 13.68 0.07
CA PRO A 564 -16.31 12.32 0.59
C PRO A 564 -15.19 12.26 1.65
N HIS A 565 -15.30 11.30 2.56
CA HIS A 565 -14.30 11.08 3.61
C HIS A 565 -12.90 10.86 3.02
N GLY A 566 -11.92 11.63 3.48
CA GLY A 566 -10.52 11.48 3.04
C GLY A 566 -9.60 12.61 3.44
N ALA A 567 -8.30 12.43 3.17
CA ALA A 567 -7.23 13.34 3.59
C ALA A 567 -7.40 14.81 3.13
N ALA A 568 -8.17 15.06 2.06
CA ALA A 568 -8.52 16.43 1.63
C ALA A 568 -9.21 17.23 2.74
N LEU A 569 -10.00 16.58 3.61
CA LEU A 569 -10.67 17.21 4.75
C LEU A 569 -9.71 17.64 5.88
N THR A 570 -8.44 17.28 5.84
CA THR A 570 -7.39 17.86 6.69
C THR A 570 -7.37 19.39 6.58
N ASN A 571 -7.67 19.89 5.40
CA ASN A 571 -7.71 21.32 5.09
C ASN A 571 -8.85 22.09 5.79
N LEU A 572 -9.77 21.40 6.47
CA LEU A 572 -10.73 22.05 7.39
C LEU A 572 -10.00 22.87 8.46
N VAL A 573 -8.76 22.56 8.77
CA VAL A 573 -7.90 23.33 9.67
C VAL A 573 -7.84 24.81 9.28
N PHE A 574 -7.95 25.15 8.00
CA PHE A 574 -7.87 26.51 7.48
C PHE A 574 -9.22 27.25 7.47
N CYS A 575 -10.33 26.54 7.64
CA CYS A 575 -11.67 27.11 7.56
C CYS A 575 -11.90 28.19 8.62
N SER A 576 -12.82 29.10 8.27
CA SER A 576 -13.35 30.11 9.20
C SER A 576 -14.46 29.51 10.08
N PRO A 577 -14.63 29.95 11.33
CA PRO A 577 -15.75 29.52 12.16
C PRO A 577 -17.08 29.77 11.45
N GLY A 578 -18.02 28.82 11.56
CA GLY A 578 -19.33 28.86 10.88
C GLY A 578 -19.32 28.32 9.45
N THR A 579 -18.19 27.89 8.91
CA THR A 579 -18.16 27.14 7.64
C THR A 579 -18.97 25.85 7.78
N GLN A 580 -19.92 25.63 6.86
CA GLN A 580 -20.75 24.42 6.82
C GLN A 580 -20.01 23.31 6.08
N VAL A 581 -19.92 22.12 6.69
CA VAL A 581 -19.22 20.95 6.15
C VAL A 581 -20.18 19.79 6.04
N ILE A 582 -20.37 19.23 4.84
CA ILE A 582 -21.08 17.97 4.62
C ILE A 582 -20.05 16.91 4.25
N GLU A 583 -19.93 15.87 5.07
CA GLU A 583 -19.05 14.74 4.79
C GLU A 583 -19.87 13.50 4.37
N PHE A 584 -19.46 12.87 3.25
CA PHE A 584 -20.02 11.60 2.83
C PHE A 584 -19.29 10.45 3.53
N LEU A 585 -20.03 9.64 4.27
CA LEU A 585 -19.52 8.56 5.10
C LEU A 585 -20.04 7.19 4.63
N MET A 586 -19.24 6.15 4.84
CA MET A 586 -19.69 4.77 4.70
C MET A 586 -20.42 4.32 5.98
N PRO A 587 -21.54 3.59 5.87
CA PRO A 587 -22.30 3.15 7.06
C PRO A 587 -21.50 2.24 8.00
N ASN A 588 -20.66 1.39 7.45
CA ASN A 588 -19.97 0.32 8.18
C ASN A 588 -18.51 0.64 8.54
N TRP A 589 -17.98 1.75 8.02
CA TRP A 589 -16.62 2.22 8.33
C TRP A 589 -16.64 3.74 8.47
N THR A 590 -16.50 4.21 9.69
CA THR A 590 -16.65 5.63 10.02
C THR A 590 -15.53 6.05 10.97
N LEU A 591 -14.77 7.09 10.61
CA LEU A 591 -13.81 7.76 11.47
C LEU A 591 -14.37 9.14 11.87
N SER A 592 -14.19 9.51 13.12
CA SER A 592 -14.70 10.77 13.69
C SER A 592 -13.75 11.96 13.55
N CYS A 593 -12.56 11.76 12.99
CA CYS A 593 -11.46 12.75 13.02
C CYS A 593 -11.84 14.12 12.41
N TYR A 594 -12.59 14.15 11.31
CA TYR A 594 -12.98 15.41 10.67
C TYR A 594 -14.19 16.08 11.35
N TRP A 595 -15.08 15.32 11.99
CA TRP A 595 -16.06 15.86 12.90
C TRP A 595 -15.39 16.50 14.14
N GLU A 596 -14.42 15.83 14.74
CA GLU A 596 -13.63 16.34 15.85
C GLU A 596 -12.89 17.62 15.42
N LEU A 597 -12.20 17.60 14.27
CA LEU A 597 -11.52 18.76 13.71
C LEU A 597 -12.51 19.93 13.44
N SER A 598 -13.69 19.65 12.89
CA SER A 598 -14.73 20.65 12.66
C SER A 598 -15.17 21.36 13.95
N ASN A 599 -15.33 20.61 15.04
CA ASN A 599 -15.62 21.18 16.36
C ASN A 599 -14.49 22.09 16.86
N ILE A 600 -13.22 21.69 16.64
CA ILE A 600 -12.04 22.44 17.09
C ILE A 600 -11.91 23.77 16.35
N VAL A 601 -12.17 23.79 15.04
CA VAL A 601 -12.04 25.00 14.23
C VAL A 601 -13.33 25.82 14.15
N GLY A 602 -14.43 25.34 14.75
CA GLY A 602 -15.71 26.03 14.81
C GLY A 602 -16.58 25.91 13.56
N CYS A 603 -16.43 24.84 12.77
CA CYS A 603 -17.29 24.54 11.62
C CYS A 603 -18.61 23.90 12.06
N ASP A 604 -19.66 24.12 11.25
CA ASP A 604 -20.93 23.42 11.36
C ASP A 604 -20.89 22.11 10.58
N TYR A 605 -20.84 20.99 11.28
CA TYR A 605 -20.61 19.69 10.66
C TYR A 605 -21.90 18.88 10.48
N TYR A 606 -22.07 18.39 9.26
CA TYR A 606 -23.15 17.51 8.82
C TYR A 606 -22.55 16.23 8.21
N CYS A 607 -23.22 15.10 8.36
CA CYS A 607 -22.84 13.87 7.71
C CYS A 607 -23.97 13.27 6.89
N LEU A 608 -23.60 12.67 5.74
CA LEU A 608 -24.48 11.91 4.87
C LEU A 608 -23.93 10.51 4.72
N PHE A 609 -24.68 9.50 5.19
CA PHE A 609 -24.32 8.11 4.96
C PHE A 609 -24.66 7.73 3.52
N SER A 610 -23.64 7.27 2.80
CA SER A 610 -23.71 6.86 1.40
C SER A 610 -23.84 5.35 1.30
N GLU A 611 -24.35 4.84 0.19
CA GLU A 611 -24.41 3.42 -0.08
C GLU A 611 -23.02 2.89 -0.43
N ALA A 612 -22.68 1.67 0.00
CA ALA A 612 -21.46 0.99 -0.46
C ALA A 612 -21.64 0.61 -1.95
N ALA A 613 -20.65 0.91 -2.78
CA ALA A 613 -20.73 0.63 -4.21
C ALA A 613 -20.77 -0.89 -4.51
N ASN A 614 -20.25 -1.73 -3.62
CA ASN A 614 -20.25 -3.18 -3.77
C ASN A 614 -20.80 -3.88 -2.51
N ALA A 615 -21.98 -4.47 -2.63
CA ALA A 615 -22.67 -5.14 -1.51
C ALA A 615 -21.98 -6.44 -1.03
N ASN A 616 -21.01 -6.98 -1.76
CA ASN A 616 -20.35 -8.26 -1.46
C ASN A 616 -19.01 -8.14 -0.73
N CYS A 617 -18.56 -6.93 -0.39
CA CYS A 617 -17.31 -6.73 0.33
C CYS A 617 -17.48 -6.80 1.86
N SER A 618 -16.35 -7.03 2.56
CA SER A 618 -16.34 -7.01 4.02
C SER A 618 -16.87 -5.68 4.57
N PRO A 619 -17.78 -5.69 5.54
CA PRO A 619 -18.29 -4.47 6.18
C PRO A 619 -17.21 -3.57 6.80
N THR A 620 -16.02 -4.11 7.07
CA THR A 620 -14.89 -3.42 7.69
C THR A 620 -13.84 -2.89 6.70
N ASP A 621 -14.06 -3.10 5.40
CA ASP A 621 -13.15 -2.60 4.36
C ASP A 621 -13.36 -1.11 4.11
N GLY A 622 -12.53 -0.30 4.75
CA GLY A 622 -12.53 1.15 4.60
C GLY A 622 -12.00 1.67 3.26
N SER A 623 -11.62 0.81 2.32
CA SER A 623 -11.09 1.20 0.99
C SER A 623 -12.16 1.34 -0.08
N GLN A 624 -13.40 0.91 0.18
CA GLN A 624 -14.47 0.84 -0.81
C GLN A 624 -14.91 2.21 -1.35
N ASN A 625 -15.32 2.21 -2.61
CA ASN A 625 -16.01 3.34 -3.22
C ASN A 625 -17.43 3.49 -2.66
N ILE A 626 -17.99 4.68 -2.78
CA ILE A 626 -19.34 5.03 -2.32
C ILE A 626 -20.21 5.52 -3.46
N LYS A 627 -21.52 5.37 -3.31
CA LYS A 627 -22.52 5.98 -4.19
C LYS A 627 -23.37 6.95 -3.40
N VAL A 628 -23.46 8.19 -3.86
CA VAL A 628 -24.19 9.28 -3.19
C VAL A 628 -25.63 9.33 -3.71
N ASN A 629 -26.59 9.30 -2.78
CA ASN A 629 -28.00 9.53 -3.10
C ASN A 629 -28.28 11.04 -3.17
N LEU A 630 -28.61 11.53 -4.37
CA LEU A 630 -28.81 12.97 -4.63
C LEU A 630 -30.04 13.55 -3.94
N ASP A 631 -31.12 12.76 -3.76
CA ASP A 631 -32.32 13.21 -3.05
C ASP A 631 -32.03 13.40 -1.55
N SER A 632 -31.28 12.49 -0.95
CA SER A 632 -30.84 12.61 0.45
C SER A 632 -29.88 13.79 0.62
N LEU A 633 -28.99 14.01 -0.34
CA LEU A 633 -28.08 15.17 -0.36
C LEU A 633 -28.89 16.48 -0.44
N LEU A 634 -29.88 16.56 -1.34
CA LEU A 634 -30.75 17.75 -1.47
C LEU A 634 -31.50 18.05 -0.17
N LYS A 635 -32.12 17.04 0.45
CA LYS A 635 -32.79 17.18 1.74
C LYS A 635 -31.87 17.72 2.83
N LEU A 636 -30.62 17.20 2.87
CA LEU A 636 -29.62 17.65 3.84
C LEU A 636 -29.20 19.09 3.59
N MET A 637 -28.97 19.48 2.33
CA MET A 637 -28.64 20.86 1.95
C MET A 637 -29.76 21.85 2.28
N GLN A 638 -31.03 21.47 2.05
CA GLN A 638 -32.20 22.26 2.42
C GLN A 638 -32.30 22.40 3.95
N TRP A 639 -32.17 21.31 4.69
CA TRP A 639 -32.21 21.35 6.16
C TRP A 639 -31.07 22.19 6.76
N ALA A 640 -29.88 22.12 6.16
CA ALA A 640 -28.71 22.93 6.53
C ALA A 640 -28.83 24.40 6.05
N ARG A 641 -29.89 24.76 5.32
CA ARG A 641 -30.12 26.10 4.71
C ARG A 641 -28.98 26.53 3.77
N ILE A 642 -28.43 25.56 3.05
CA ILE A 642 -27.42 25.81 2.02
C ILE A 642 -28.10 26.20 0.71
N VAL A 643 -29.30 25.62 0.45
CA VAL A 643 -30.13 25.85 -0.73
C VAL A 643 -31.60 26.00 -0.34
#